data_47b5851993816879cc22bba1007e12b3
#
_entry.id   47b5851993816879cc22bba1007e12b3
#
_cell.length_a   1.000
_cell.length_b   1.000
_cell.length_c   1.000
_cell.angle_alpha   90.00
_cell.angle_beta   90.00
_cell.angle_gamma   90.00
#
_symmetry.space_group_name_H-M   'P 1'
#
loop_
_entity.id
_entity.type
_entity.pdbx_description
1 polymer ?
#
loop_
_entity_poly.entity_id
_entity_poly.type
_entity_poly.pdbx_seq_one_letter_code
_entity_poly.pdbx_strand_id
1 'polypeptide(L)'
;MPVSNLPNQVAVLPTGKVVTPTAAPGSKFNPLSTGLRSDGNADANGAVATAVSPDGKTMLVLTSGYNLNFRNETTGANLTYPVLDPVTGQPSSVTTRKAEWVFVYDISSEQLVKQQQINIPNTYNGIAWAPDGKRFYVSGGIDDRIYVYRQEGNTFVPDAPFILLGHNSNQTAPFPAYDGGLLNGTPADTASGGLVVTGAAVAGLDVSKDGKTLVAANFENDSISVVDTASRKVTQEIKFFTPGSPVATGEFPFWVTVVSNKNGAATKAYVTSQRDDEVLSVNLATAAIVRIPVGEQPNKLLLSKNQSRLYVANGNSDTVSVINTGTDKVVQTISLSRPGDRYRGAIPNSLAFSSDERALFVTLGGENAVAVVDLGPQKEKDNDNDKEKGLLDELFKFGKPEKPAKVVGRIPTGWYPNSVSLNAKGNRLYVVNAKSNAGPNPSNGRTTAAGQARNTTFRNEYNWALEKAGISTIPVPSSFKVLDALSRLVDLNNGFDQRGKEDFMMKFLGHKIKHVVYVVKENRTYDQILGDLPVGNGDPALTLLPQPISPNHHKLALDYVTLDNFYDSGESSGVGWNWSTYAATTDYTEKHQSVLYGNAGFNGLTYDYEGTTRNINPGLPQTSSQPSPITVRVTGLLDPSGQSSILPGSKDVNGPAGSGNWNPNVVGGYLWDAALRAGKTVRNYGFYIDLAYYNTSSGQVDPTKPDPANPLYLPISPTPFASKIPQAPPTVLLDKTDIYFRGYDMKNADIYLFNEWLRDVNVNGLPSLSLVRFPHDHFGNFGNAVAGLRTVETQMADNDYAVGLLVETLSKRPEWKETAVFIIEDDCQDGPDHVDSHRSIAYIISPYTKRKAVVSTRYTTVDFVRTIEDLLGIGYLGLNDANANPMSDVFTKNANLTPYQSVVPGILCKAPVDPALVPACQDPNAPKTAAVQSRHDGDWWANATQEFYFGVEDRLDEEKFNRVLWSGVKGDGAPYPTERSGQDLSQEREKLLANWHNS
;
A
#
# COMPACT_ATOMS: atom_id res chain seq x y z
N MET A 1 -14.37 -2.61 31.29
CA MET A 1 -13.04 -2.47 31.94
C MET A 1 -12.80 -0.99 32.14
N PRO A 2 -12.23 -0.53 33.23
CA PRO A 2 -11.94 0.89 33.34
C PRO A 2 -10.88 1.28 32.34
N VAL A 3 -11.22 2.24 31.49
CA VAL A 3 -10.36 2.79 30.39
C VAL A 3 -9.17 3.59 30.97
N SER A 4 -9.16 3.82 32.30
CA SER A 4 -8.15 4.64 33.01
C SER A 4 -6.70 4.20 32.86
N ASN A 5 -6.41 3.02 32.27
CA ASN A 5 -5.06 2.50 32.08
C ASN A 5 -4.57 2.55 30.62
N LEU A 6 -5.31 3.17 29.69
CA LEU A 6 -5.01 3.16 28.28
C LEU A 6 -4.64 4.52 27.65
N PRO A 7 -4.44 5.63 28.37
CA PRO A 7 -4.39 6.97 27.77
C PRO A 7 -3.28 7.17 26.72
N ASN A 8 -2.25 6.35 26.71
CA ASN A 8 -1.10 6.53 25.82
C ASN A 8 -1.03 5.53 24.66
N GLN A 9 -2.05 4.68 24.47
CA GLN A 9 -2.00 3.58 23.51
C GLN A 9 -3.26 3.44 22.64
N VAL A 10 -4.14 4.40 22.69
CA VAL A 10 -5.26 4.54 21.75
C VAL A 10 -4.85 5.51 20.67
N ALA A 11 -5.01 5.14 19.41
CA ALA A 11 -4.74 6.04 18.29
C ALA A 11 -5.80 5.91 17.20
N VAL A 12 -6.11 7.03 16.55
CA VAL A 12 -6.94 7.08 15.33
C VAL A 12 -6.00 7.01 14.14
N LEU A 13 -6.31 6.13 13.22
CA LEU A 13 -5.53 5.90 12.01
C LEU A 13 -5.97 6.85 10.88
N PRO A 14 -5.14 7.09 9.86
CA PRO A 14 -5.53 7.83 8.66
C PRO A 14 -6.71 7.17 7.92
N THR A 15 -6.93 5.88 8.16
CA THR A 15 -8.05 5.09 7.63
C THR A 15 -9.37 5.30 8.37
N GLY A 16 -9.41 6.16 9.36
CA GLY A 16 -10.59 6.39 10.22
C GLY A 16 -10.79 5.35 11.33
N LYS A 17 -10.02 4.27 11.34
CA LYS A 17 -10.09 3.23 12.37
C LYS A 17 -9.36 3.63 13.65
N VAL A 18 -9.62 2.89 14.71
CA VAL A 18 -8.97 3.07 16.02
C VAL A 18 -8.16 1.80 16.34
N VAL A 19 -7.00 1.95 16.95
CA VAL A 19 -6.22 0.84 17.49
C VAL A 19 -6.11 0.94 19.00
N THR A 20 -6.20 -0.22 19.67
CA THR A 20 -6.15 -0.35 21.13
C THR A 20 -5.25 -1.54 21.53
N PRO A 21 -3.94 -1.46 21.25
CA PRO A 21 -3.03 -2.61 21.33
C PRO A 21 -2.86 -3.21 22.71
N THR A 22 -3.26 -2.50 23.76
CA THR A 22 -3.15 -2.95 25.16
C THR A 22 -4.48 -3.14 25.87
N ALA A 23 -5.58 -3.23 25.11
CA ALA A 23 -6.91 -3.41 25.68
C ALA A 23 -7.11 -4.79 26.34
N ALA A 24 -6.45 -5.83 25.84
CA ALA A 24 -6.54 -7.14 26.47
C ALA A 24 -5.88 -7.12 27.88
N PRO A 25 -6.53 -7.67 28.91
CA PRO A 25 -5.98 -7.63 30.28
C PRO A 25 -4.59 -8.24 30.35
N GLY A 26 -3.62 -7.48 30.88
CA GLY A 26 -2.23 -7.90 31.00
C GLY A 26 -1.41 -7.86 29.70
N SER A 27 -1.97 -7.32 28.63
CA SER A 27 -1.22 -7.09 27.40
C SER A 27 -0.24 -5.93 27.53
N LYS A 28 0.79 -5.97 26.70
CA LYS A 28 1.81 -4.92 26.58
C LYS A 28 2.09 -4.69 25.11
N PHE A 29 2.44 -3.46 24.78
CA PHE A 29 2.95 -3.09 23.47
C PHE A 29 4.38 -2.62 23.59
N ASN A 30 5.30 -3.25 22.89
CA ASN A 30 6.72 -2.92 22.90
C ASN A 30 7.14 -2.49 21.47
N PRO A 31 7.69 -1.28 21.31
CA PRO A 31 8.23 -0.87 20.02
C PRO A 31 9.41 -1.75 19.61
N LEU A 32 9.62 -1.91 18.31
CA LEU A 32 10.82 -2.55 17.75
C LEU A 32 11.97 -1.56 17.71
N SER A 33 12.41 -1.12 18.87
CA SER A 33 13.47 -0.13 19.00
C SER A 33 14.82 -0.73 18.59
N THR A 34 15.49 -0.05 17.65
CA THR A 34 16.87 -0.38 17.26
C THR A 34 17.89 0.12 18.29
N GLY A 35 17.50 1.06 19.14
CA GLY A 35 18.42 1.68 20.11
C GLY A 35 19.50 2.54 19.47
N LEU A 36 19.37 2.87 18.18
CA LEU A 36 20.36 3.69 17.46
C LEU A 36 20.33 5.15 17.88
N ARG A 37 19.23 5.58 18.52
CA ARG A 37 19.04 6.96 18.98
C ARG A 37 18.40 6.99 20.36
N SER A 38 18.82 7.94 21.16
CA SER A 38 18.31 8.12 22.53
C SER A 38 16.88 8.66 22.58
N ASP A 39 16.42 9.32 21.50
CA ASP A 39 15.12 9.96 21.43
C ASP A 39 13.98 9.00 21.09
N GLY A 40 14.27 7.71 20.88
CA GLY A 40 13.27 6.70 20.52
C GLY A 40 12.77 6.80 19.09
N ASN A 41 13.29 7.73 18.28
CA ASN A 41 12.95 7.87 16.87
C ASN A 41 13.82 6.95 15.97
N ALA A 42 14.16 5.78 16.48
CA ALA A 42 14.94 4.75 15.80
C ALA A 42 14.26 3.38 15.89
N ASP A 43 12.95 3.38 16.00
CA ASP A 43 12.16 2.16 15.91
C ASP A 43 12.08 1.71 14.44
N ALA A 44 12.17 0.41 14.21
CA ALA A 44 12.06 -0.16 12.89
C ALA A 44 10.61 -0.12 12.37
N ASN A 45 10.46 -0.07 11.06
CA ASN A 45 9.20 -0.18 10.33
C ASN A 45 9.04 -1.59 9.75
N GLY A 46 7.84 -1.97 9.37
CA GLY A 46 7.60 -3.16 8.55
C GLY A 46 7.90 -4.49 9.23
N ALA A 47 7.47 -4.73 10.46
CA ALA A 47 7.57 -6.07 11.04
C ALA A 47 6.67 -7.06 10.29
N VAL A 48 7.26 -8.11 9.68
CA VAL A 48 6.54 -9.00 8.76
C VAL A 48 6.42 -10.44 9.23
N ALA A 49 7.40 -10.95 9.97
CA ALA A 49 7.40 -12.35 10.36
C ALA A 49 7.99 -12.59 11.75
N THR A 50 7.50 -13.63 12.39
CA THR A 50 8.06 -14.18 13.63
C THR A 50 8.41 -15.66 13.45
N ALA A 51 9.49 -16.13 14.08
CA ALA A 51 9.87 -17.52 14.12
C ALA A 51 10.30 -17.90 15.54
N VAL A 52 9.58 -18.84 16.15
CA VAL A 52 9.92 -19.37 17.48
C VAL A 52 10.88 -20.55 17.32
N SER A 53 11.92 -20.59 18.13
CA SER A 53 12.91 -21.68 18.13
C SER A 53 12.27 -23.02 18.46
N PRO A 54 12.85 -24.15 18.01
CA PRO A 54 12.31 -25.48 18.28
C PRO A 54 12.15 -25.79 19.77
N ASP A 55 12.97 -25.20 20.65
CA ASP A 55 12.88 -25.36 22.11
C ASP A 55 11.88 -24.38 22.76
N GLY A 56 11.26 -23.47 21.97
CA GLY A 56 10.27 -22.53 22.43
C GLY A 56 10.79 -21.38 23.31
N LYS A 57 12.11 -21.15 23.34
CA LYS A 57 12.72 -20.15 24.26
C LYS A 57 13.14 -18.87 23.58
N THR A 58 13.39 -18.92 22.27
CA THR A 58 13.84 -17.77 21.49
C THR A 58 12.84 -17.45 20.40
N MET A 59 12.53 -16.18 20.20
CA MET A 59 11.72 -15.69 19.09
C MET A 59 12.53 -14.73 18.26
N LEU A 60 12.54 -14.95 16.96
CA LEU A 60 13.05 -14.02 15.96
C LEU A 60 11.89 -13.18 15.43
N VAL A 61 12.15 -11.89 15.22
CA VAL A 61 11.23 -10.97 14.54
C VAL A 61 11.96 -10.34 13.37
N LEU A 62 11.39 -10.49 12.19
CA LEU A 62 11.95 -9.95 10.94
C LEU A 62 11.21 -8.68 10.56
N THR A 63 11.97 -7.67 10.12
CA THR A 63 11.41 -6.49 9.43
C THR A 63 11.69 -6.56 7.94
N SER A 64 10.76 -6.05 7.16
CA SER A 64 10.88 -5.80 5.72
C SER A 64 9.96 -4.62 5.40
N GLY A 65 10.51 -3.42 5.35
CA GLY A 65 9.73 -2.21 5.25
C GLY A 65 10.56 -1.00 4.85
N TYR A 66 10.03 0.20 5.12
CA TYR A 66 10.72 1.44 4.86
C TYR A 66 11.69 1.78 5.99
N ASN A 67 12.91 1.30 5.91
CA ASN A 67 13.95 1.44 6.94
C ASN A 67 15.19 2.21 6.41
N LEU A 68 14.98 3.35 5.77
CA LEU A 68 16.03 4.21 5.22
C LEU A 68 16.44 5.39 6.13
N ASN A 69 15.74 5.63 7.23
CA ASN A 69 15.71 6.92 7.91
C ASN A 69 16.55 7.00 9.16
N PHE A 70 17.45 6.08 9.40
CA PHE A 70 18.29 6.14 10.58
C PHE A 70 19.39 7.19 10.39
N ARG A 71 19.43 8.17 11.27
CA ARG A 71 20.40 9.28 11.23
C ARG A 71 21.14 9.40 12.54
N ASN A 72 22.37 9.88 12.44
CA ASN A 72 23.19 10.20 13.59
C ASN A 72 22.59 11.39 14.35
N GLU A 73 22.40 11.26 15.65
CA GLU A 73 21.77 12.29 16.50
C GLU A 73 22.52 13.63 16.51
N THR A 74 23.83 13.59 16.37
CA THR A 74 24.68 14.76 16.49
C THR A 74 24.89 15.46 15.16
N THR A 75 25.13 14.68 14.10
CA THR A 75 25.54 15.22 12.80
C THR A 75 24.42 15.34 11.80
N GLY A 76 23.30 14.64 12.02
CA GLY A 76 22.21 14.51 11.06
C GLY A 76 22.53 13.65 9.84
N ALA A 77 23.76 13.16 9.74
CA ALA A 77 24.16 12.31 8.64
C ALA A 77 23.41 10.98 8.67
N ASN A 78 23.07 10.46 7.50
CA ASN A 78 22.49 9.13 7.40
C ASN A 78 23.41 8.09 8.04
N LEU A 79 22.85 7.21 8.86
CA LEU A 79 23.56 6.04 9.31
C LEU A 79 23.73 5.08 8.14
N THR A 80 24.91 4.56 7.99
CA THR A 80 25.19 3.54 6.98
C THR A 80 25.74 2.29 7.67
N TYR A 81 25.42 1.16 7.10
CA TYR A 81 25.78 -0.16 7.62
C TYR A 81 26.66 -0.87 6.62
N PRO A 82 27.75 -1.51 7.05
CA PRO A 82 28.55 -2.31 6.16
C PRO A 82 27.76 -3.51 5.66
N VAL A 83 27.73 -3.71 4.37
CA VAL A 83 27.16 -4.91 3.77
C VAL A 83 28.11 -6.07 3.98
N LEU A 84 27.58 -7.21 4.40
CA LEU A 84 28.42 -8.38 4.62
C LEU A 84 28.83 -9.00 3.29
N ASP A 85 30.12 -9.33 3.17
CA ASP A 85 30.60 -10.12 2.05
C ASP A 85 29.96 -11.52 2.08
N PRO A 86 29.30 -11.94 1.00
CA PRO A 86 28.51 -13.19 1.01
C PRO A 86 29.35 -14.46 1.11
N VAL A 87 30.64 -14.39 0.80
CA VAL A 87 31.57 -15.53 0.84
C VAL A 87 32.23 -15.67 2.21
N THR A 88 32.64 -14.56 2.80
CA THR A 88 33.37 -14.54 4.06
C THR A 88 32.50 -14.21 5.28
N GLY A 89 31.36 -13.58 5.09
CA GLY A 89 30.49 -13.08 6.16
C GLY A 89 31.05 -11.88 6.90
N GLN A 90 32.18 -11.35 6.45
CA GLN A 90 32.82 -10.18 7.08
C GLN A 90 32.24 -8.87 6.52
N PRO A 91 32.24 -7.80 7.32
CA PRO A 91 31.90 -6.47 6.81
C PRO A 91 32.77 -6.09 5.61
N SER A 92 32.12 -5.71 4.51
CA SER A 92 32.80 -5.21 3.31
C SER A 92 33.02 -3.70 3.40
N SER A 93 33.71 -3.12 2.41
CA SER A 93 33.85 -1.66 2.25
C SER A 93 32.58 -1.01 1.69
N VAL A 94 31.62 -1.81 1.20
CA VAL A 94 30.35 -1.33 0.70
C VAL A 94 29.41 -1.07 1.87
N THR A 95 28.77 0.08 1.87
CA THR A 95 27.79 0.44 2.90
C THR A 95 26.44 0.74 2.29
N THR A 96 25.38 0.55 3.06
CA THR A 96 24.00 0.86 2.69
C THR A 96 23.33 1.72 3.76
N ARG A 97 22.39 2.57 3.35
CA ARG A 97 21.45 3.24 4.26
C ARG A 97 20.31 2.31 4.67
N LYS A 98 19.98 1.31 3.86
CA LYS A 98 18.89 0.38 4.12
C LYS A 98 19.25 -0.50 5.31
N ALA A 99 18.29 -0.69 6.19
CA ALA A 99 18.53 -1.31 7.48
C ALA A 99 17.38 -2.21 7.91
N GLU A 100 17.21 -3.34 7.24
CA GLU A 100 16.30 -4.35 7.74
C GLU A 100 16.90 -5.07 8.95
N TRP A 101 16.04 -5.65 9.78
CA TRP A 101 16.45 -6.15 11.08
C TRP A 101 15.88 -7.54 11.38
N VAL A 102 16.70 -8.35 12.07
CA VAL A 102 16.22 -9.46 12.89
C VAL A 102 16.41 -9.09 14.35
N PHE A 103 15.32 -8.98 15.09
CA PHE A 103 15.33 -8.86 16.53
C PHE A 103 15.25 -10.24 17.16
N VAL A 104 16.13 -10.51 18.12
CA VAL A 104 16.19 -11.77 18.86
C VAL A 104 15.66 -11.52 20.26
N TYR A 105 14.60 -12.24 20.64
CA TYR A 105 13.99 -12.14 21.95
C TYR A 105 14.06 -13.45 22.71
N ASP A 106 14.39 -13.39 24.01
CA ASP A 106 14.14 -14.45 24.95
C ASP A 106 12.67 -14.43 25.36
N ILE A 107 11.98 -15.55 25.15
CA ILE A 107 10.59 -15.79 25.49
C ILE A 107 10.43 -16.98 26.46
N SER A 108 11.51 -17.43 27.07
CA SER A 108 11.51 -18.54 28.04
C SER A 108 10.72 -18.20 29.32
N SER A 109 10.64 -16.92 29.65
CA SER A 109 9.82 -16.36 30.72
C SER A 109 8.52 -15.76 30.16
N GLU A 110 7.67 -15.22 31.05
CA GLU A 110 6.48 -14.47 30.62
C GLU A 110 6.79 -13.05 30.11
N GLN A 111 8.04 -12.63 30.23
CA GLN A 111 8.51 -11.34 29.74
C GLN A 111 9.21 -11.48 28.39
N LEU A 112 8.95 -10.56 27.49
CA LEU A 112 9.62 -10.42 26.23
C LEU A 112 10.94 -9.65 26.46
N VAL A 113 12.10 -10.31 26.33
CA VAL A 113 13.40 -9.69 26.62
C VAL A 113 14.24 -9.67 25.35
N LYS A 114 14.50 -8.46 24.81
CA LYS A 114 15.40 -8.31 23.65
C LYS A 114 16.82 -8.71 24.02
N GLN A 115 17.38 -9.66 23.29
CA GLN A 115 18.73 -10.18 23.46
C GLN A 115 19.71 -9.57 22.46
N GLN A 116 19.26 -9.42 21.20
CA GLN A 116 20.10 -8.97 20.11
C GLN A 116 19.25 -8.31 19.02
N GLN A 117 19.86 -7.47 18.23
CA GLN A 117 19.37 -7.04 16.93
C GLN A 117 20.47 -7.23 15.90
N ILE A 118 20.07 -7.71 14.71
CA ILE A 118 20.98 -8.03 13.61
C ILE A 118 20.54 -7.21 12.41
N ASN A 119 21.44 -6.43 11.85
CA ASN A 119 21.16 -5.70 10.61
C ASN A 119 21.29 -6.65 9.42
N ILE A 120 20.32 -6.57 8.52
CA ILE A 120 20.30 -7.29 7.25
C ILE A 120 20.09 -6.26 6.14
N PRO A 121 20.91 -6.29 5.08
CA PRO A 121 20.81 -5.28 4.01
C PRO A 121 19.47 -5.28 3.29
N ASN A 122 19.00 -6.49 2.92
CA ASN A 122 17.73 -6.71 2.25
C ASN A 122 17.05 -7.97 2.79
N THR A 123 15.73 -7.94 2.77
CA THR A 123 14.90 -9.11 3.05
C THR A 123 13.54 -8.92 2.41
N TYR A 124 12.72 -9.96 2.38
CA TYR A 124 11.33 -9.79 1.97
C TYR A 124 10.38 -10.45 2.96
N ASN A 125 10.24 -11.64 3.26
CA ASN A 125 9.29 -12.14 4.28
C ASN A 125 9.78 -13.40 5.01
N GLY A 126 10.84 -14.02 4.53
CA GLY A 126 11.22 -15.36 4.95
C GLY A 126 12.19 -15.37 6.13
N ILE A 127 11.82 -16.09 7.20
CA ILE A 127 12.72 -16.43 8.30
C ILE A 127 12.36 -17.82 8.83
N ALA A 128 13.36 -18.70 8.98
CA ALA A 128 13.15 -20.06 9.45
C ALA A 128 14.32 -20.55 10.33
N TRP A 129 14.00 -21.35 11.36
CA TRP A 129 14.98 -22.05 12.17
C TRP A 129 15.44 -23.33 11.51
N ALA A 130 16.73 -23.65 11.66
CA ALA A 130 17.16 -25.03 11.55
C ALA A 130 16.56 -25.88 12.69
N PRO A 131 16.22 -27.15 12.47
CA PRO A 131 15.57 -27.97 13.49
C PRO A 131 16.40 -28.17 14.77
N ASP A 132 17.71 -27.98 14.71
CA ASP A 132 18.61 -28.08 15.87
C ASP A 132 18.56 -26.82 16.76
N GLY A 133 17.86 -25.73 16.32
CA GLY A 133 17.76 -24.48 17.04
C GLY A 133 19.06 -23.67 17.11
N LYS A 134 20.13 -24.11 16.43
CA LYS A 134 21.45 -23.46 16.47
C LYS A 134 21.73 -22.55 15.29
N ARG A 135 20.91 -22.64 14.26
CA ARG A 135 20.97 -21.77 13.07
C ARG A 135 19.60 -21.25 12.71
N PHE A 136 19.60 -20.13 12.03
CA PHE A 136 18.42 -19.66 11.32
C PHE A 136 18.80 -19.07 9.96
N TYR A 137 17.81 -19.03 9.09
CA TYR A 137 17.92 -18.59 7.72
C TYR A 137 17.00 -17.40 7.51
N VAL A 138 17.46 -16.41 6.75
CA VAL A 138 16.66 -15.21 6.40
C VAL A 138 16.72 -14.99 4.90
N SER A 139 15.57 -14.78 4.28
CA SER A 139 15.50 -14.42 2.87
C SER A 139 16.18 -13.08 2.62
N GLY A 140 16.96 -12.98 1.57
CA GLY A 140 17.68 -11.77 1.20
C GLY A 140 16.90 -10.84 0.26
N GLY A 141 15.62 -11.13 -0.02
CA GLY A 141 14.85 -10.33 -0.96
C GLY A 141 15.57 -10.18 -2.30
N ILE A 142 15.78 -8.95 -2.72
CA ILE A 142 16.46 -8.63 -3.99
C ILE A 142 17.95 -9.00 -4.03
N ASP A 143 18.57 -9.31 -2.91
CA ASP A 143 19.98 -9.74 -2.90
C ASP A 143 20.17 -11.15 -3.46
N ASP A 144 19.10 -11.84 -3.82
CA ASP A 144 19.11 -13.14 -4.46
C ASP A 144 19.95 -14.18 -3.71
N ARG A 145 19.82 -14.17 -2.38
CA ARG A 145 20.55 -15.04 -1.47
C ARG A 145 19.75 -15.32 -0.20
N ILE A 146 20.23 -16.30 0.58
CA ILE A 146 19.72 -16.58 1.91
C ILE A 146 20.85 -16.32 2.90
N TYR A 147 20.60 -15.42 3.83
CA TYR A 147 21.51 -15.14 4.93
C TYR A 147 21.41 -16.27 5.96
N VAL A 148 22.55 -16.71 6.47
CA VAL A 148 22.64 -17.79 7.47
C VAL A 148 23.31 -17.23 8.71
N TYR A 149 22.69 -17.49 9.85
CA TYR A 149 23.22 -17.10 11.16
C TYR A 149 23.34 -18.34 12.04
N ARG A 150 24.43 -18.44 12.80
CA ARG A 150 24.65 -19.50 13.78
C ARG A 150 24.76 -18.95 15.19
N GLN A 151 24.37 -19.76 16.15
CA GLN A 151 24.52 -19.43 17.54
C GLN A 151 26.01 -19.53 17.95
N GLU A 152 26.50 -18.50 18.63
CA GLU A 152 27.82 -18.45 19.26
C GLU A 152 27.66 -17.87 20.67
N GLY A 153 27.76 -18.75 21.69
CA GLY A 153 27.38 -18.36 23.04
C GLY A 153 25.89 -18.00 23.13
N ASN A 154 25.62 -16.79 23.59
CA ASN A 154 24.25 -16.27 23.73
C ASN A 154 23.81 -15.37 22.55
N THR A 155 24.63 -15.24 21.53
CA THR A 155 24.37 -14.39 20.37
C THR A 155 24.35 -15.20 19.07
N PHE A 156 23.85 -14.58 18.02
CA PHE A 156 23.88 -15.12 16.66
C PHE A 156 24.84 -14.29 15.80
N VAL A 157 25.70 -14.96 15.06
CA VAL A 157 26.68 -14.36 14.17
C VAL A 157 26.51 -14.87 12.74
N PRO A 158 26.95 -14.09 11.72
CA PRO A 158 26.93 -14.56 10.34
C PRO A 158 27.67 -15.91 10.19
N ASP A 159 27.07 -16.83 9.46
CA ASP A 159 27.61 -18.17 9.18
C ASP A 159 27.80 -18.32 7.66
N ALA A 160 28.87 -17.70 7.16
CA ALA A 160 29.23 -17.72 5.75
C ALA A 160 29.88 -19.04 5.30
N PRO A 161 29.91 -19.31 3.97
CA PRO A 161 29.34 -18.52 2.91
C PRO A 161 27.82 -18.51 2.97
N PHE A 162 27.18 -17.38 2.59
CA PHE A 162 25.73 -17.34 2.45
C PHE A 162 25.29 -18.19 1.25
N ILE A 163 24.02 -18.54 1.19
CA ILE A 163 23.47 -19.36 0.12
C ILE A 163 23.11 -18.43 -1.05
N LEU A 164 23.80 -18.58 -2.17
CA LEU A 164 23.57 -17.82 -3.39
C LEU A 164 22.59 -18.58 -4.28
N LEU A 165 21.52 -17.92 -4.76
CA LEU A 165 20.48 -18.59 -5.54
C LEU A 165 20.77 -18.58 -7.04
N GLY A 166 21.47 -17.57 -7.55
CA GLY A 166 22.03 -17.60 -8.90
C GLY A 166 21.16 -16.99 -10.00
N HIS A 167 20.17 -16.15 -9.64
CA HIS A 167 19.30 -15.49 -10.62
C HIS A 167 19.84 -14.14 -11.10
N ASN A 168 20.59 -13.44 -10.25
CA ASN A 168 21.22 -12.17 -10.56
C ASN A 168 22.70 -12.35 -10.90
N SER A 169 23.29 -11.45 -11.68
CA SER A 169 24.69 -11.49 -12.01
C SER A 169 25.58 -11.12 -10.81
N ASN A 170 26.87 -11.53 -10.88
CA ASN A 170 27.86 -11.20 -9.88
C ASN A 170 27.45 -11.52 -8.42
N GLN A 171 26.92 -12.71 -8.21
CA GLN A 171 26.37 -13.19 -6.94
C GLN A 171 27.32 -13.09 -5.75
N THR A 172 28.64 -13.10 -5.99
CA THR A 172 29.66 -13.00 -4.94
C THR A 172 29.93 -11.54 -4.51
N ALA A 173 29.35 -10.57 -5.18
CA ALA A 173 29.43 -9.18 -4.76
C ALA A 173 28.60 -8.93 -3.50
N PRO A 174 28.91 -7.95 -2.67
CA PRO A 174 28.10 -7.53 -1.52
C PRO A 174 26.64 -7.26 -1.91
N PHE A 175 26.43 -6.48 -2.96
CA PHE A 175 25.16 -6.41 -3.69
C PHE A 175 25.38 -7.01 -5.07
N PRO A 176 24.68 -8.09 -5.41
CA PRO A 176 24.76 -8.61 -6.76
C PRO A 176 24.25 -7.55 -7.74
N ALA A 177 24.94 -7.43 -8.86
CA ALA A 177 24.46 -6.55 -9.90
C ALA A 177 23.12 -7.08 -10.38
N TYR A 178 22.13 -6.21 -10.30
CA TYR A 178 20.82 -6.48 -10.85
C TYR A 178 20.94 -6.41 -12.37
N ASP A 179 20.81 -7.52 -13.03
CA ASP A 179 20.95 -7.64 -14.49
C ASP A 179 19.60 -7.60 -15.20
N GLY A 180 18.61 -7.13 -14.50
CA GLY A 180 17.25 -7.07 -14.99
C GLY A 180 16.48 -8.36 -14.80
N GLY A 181 17.07 -9.33 -14.09
CA GLY A 181 16.51 -10.67 -13.88
C GLY A 181 16.18 -11.37 -15.19
N LEU A 182 16.11 -12.64 -15.13
CA LEU A 182 15.65 -13.43 -16.26
C LEU A 182 14.32 -14.07 -15.87
N LEU A 183 13.24 -13.42 -16.15
CA LEU A 183 11.98 -14.12 -16.27
C LEU A 183 12.13 -15.08 -17.45
N ASN A 184 12.37 -16.35 -17.13
CA ASN A 184 12.58 -17.38 -18.16
C ASN A 184 13.72 -17.13 -19.14
N GLY A 185 14.76 -16.46 -18.72
CA GLY A 185 15.82 -16.08 -19.63
C GLY A 185 15.56 -14.80 -20.44
N THR A 186 14.49 -14.08 -20.15
CA THR A 186 14.18 -12.80 -20.80
C THR A 186 14.76 -11.67 -19.94
N PRO A 187 15.55 -10.75 -20.51
CA PRO A 187 16.03 -9.59 -19.79
C PRO A 187 14.89 -8.72 -19.29
N ALA A 188 15.10 -7.99 -18.18
CA ALA A 188 14.15 -7.00 -17.74
C ALA A 188 13.86 -5.96 -18.81
N ASP A 189 12.64 -5.47 -18.79
CA ASP A 189 12.21 -4.42 -19.71
C ASP A 189 12.89 -3.09 -19.39
N THR A 190 13.95 -2.81 -20.11
CA THR A 190 14.59 -1.49 -20.06
C THR A 190 13.84 -0.44 -20.87
N ALA A 191 12.98 -0.85 -21.81
CA ALA A 191 12.19 0.06 -22.63
C ALA A 191 11.06 0.73 -21.86
N SER A 192 10.57 0.11 -20.79
CA SER A 192 9.57 0.70 -19.89
C SER A 192 10.16 1.68 -18.89
N GLY A 193 11.43 2.09 -19.06
CA GLY A 193 12.10 2.95 -18.09
C GLY A 193 12.36 2.25 -16.75
N GLY A 194 12.38 0.92 -16.76
CA GLY A 194 12.62 0.11 -15.56
C GLY A 194 11.40 -0.03 -14.66
N LEU A 195 10.21 0.13 -15.18
CA LEU A 195 8.95 -0.20 -14.47
C LEU A 195 8.86 -1.69 -14.20
N VAL A 196 9.38 -2.49 -15.10
CA VAL A 196 9.46 -3.93 -14.97
C VAL A 196 10.87 -4.30 -14.57
N VAL A 197 10.96 -4.71 -13.36
CA VAL A 197 12.20 -5.16 -12.79
C VAL A 197 12.00 -6.62 -12.42
N THR A 198 12.67 -7.50 -13.10
CA THR A 198 12.57 -8.93 -12.86
C THR A 198 13.85 -9.40 -12.20
N GLY A 199 13.78 -9.71 -10.96
CA GLY A 199 14.79 -10.35 -10.15
C GLY A 199 14.13 -11.42 -9.31
N ALA A 200 14.88 -12.33 -8.76
CA ALA A 200 14.34 -13.20 -7.75
C ALA A 200 14.28 -12.44 -6.43
N ALA A 201 13.17 -11.88 -6.09
CA ALA A 201 12.93 -11.41 -4.73
C ALA A 201 12.67 -12.64 -3.86
N VAL A 202 13.66 -13.06 -3.09
CA VAL A 202 13.53 -14.25 -2.22
C VAL A 202 12.55 -13.94 -1.10
N ALA A 203 11.41 -14.63 -1.10
CA ALA A 203 10.33 -14.43 -0.13
C ALA A 203 10.34 -15.50 0.97
N GLY A 204 9.27 -16.27 1.10
CA GLY A 204 9.15 -17.31 2.10
C GLY A 204 10.19 -18.42 1.97
N LEU A 205 10.58 -19.00 3.10
CA LEU A 205 11.48 -20.16 3.14
C LEU A 205 11.14 -21.10 4.30
N ASP A 206 11.43 -22.37 4.12
CA ASP A 206 11.23 -23.40 5.14
C ASP A 206 12.28 -24.52 5.04
N VAL A 207 12.48 -25.25 6.13
CA VAL A 207 13.53 -26.24 6.29
C VAL A 207 12.93 -27.61 6.63
N SER A 208 13.42 -28.66 6.00
CA SER A 208 13.04 -30.05 6.32
C SER A 208 13.34 -30.43 7.78
N LYS A 209 12.58 -31.40 8.33
CA LYS A 209 12.73 -31.81 9.73
C LYS A 209 14.12 -32.39 10.05
N ASP A 210 14.83 -32.93 9.05
CA ASP A 210 16.21 -33.39 9.21
C ASP A 210 17.26 -32.29 9.05
N GLY A 211 16.82 -31.06 8.71
CA GLY A 211 17.66 -29.89 8.53
C GLY A 211 18.50 -29.86 7.26
N LYS A 212 18.34 -30.84 6.34
CA LYS A 212 19.24 -31.01 5.18
C LYS A 212 18.77 -30.26 3.94
N THR A 213 17.47 -30.01 3.82
CA THR A 213 16.89 -29.36 2.67
C THR A 213 16.20 -28.06 3.12
N LEU A 214 16.55 -26.96 2.48
CA LEU A 214 15.84 -25.71 2.57
C LEU A 214 15.16 -25.44 1.23
N VAL A 215 13.94 -24.94 1.25
CA VAL A 215 13.21 -24.50 0.06
C VAL A 215 12.88 -23.02 0.21
N ALA A 216 13.15 -22.24 -0.83
CA ALA A 216 12.88 -20.82 -0.88
C ALA A 216 11.99 -20.47 -2.06
N ALA A 217 11.01 -19.59 -1.85
CA ALA A 217 10.18 -19.02 -2.90
C ALA A 217 10.89 -17.82 -3.55
N ASN A 218 10.93 -17.80 -4.88
CA ASN A 218 11.50 -16.74 -5.69
C ASN A 218 10.37 -15.94 -6.29
N PHE A 219 9.93 -14.90 -5.58
CA PHE A 219 8.69 -14.18 -5.79
C PHE A 219 8.55 -13.59 -7.19
N GLU A 220 9.59 -12.90 -7.67
CA GLU A 220 9.60 -12.23 -8.98
C GLU A 220 10.07 -13.16 -10.11
N ASN A 221 10.42 -14.41 -9.81
CA ASN A 221 10.98 -15.35 -10.77
C ASN A 221 10.12 -16.60 -10.99
N ASP A 222 8.90 -16.63 -10.45
CA ASP A 222 7.94 -17.72 -10.59
C ASP A 222 8.55 -19.13 -10.36
N SER A 223 9.31 -19.28 -9.30
CA SER A 223 10.03 -20.52 -9.03
C SER A 223 10.24 -20.78 -7.53
N ILE A 224 10.73 -21.95 -7.23
CA ILE A 224 11.37 -22.27 -5.94
C ILE A 224 12.77 -22.79 -6.14
N SER A 225 13.68 -22.39 -5.26
CA SER A 225 15.02 -22.97 -5.16
C SER A 225 15.06 -24.03 -4.06
N VAL A 226 15.52 -25.23 -4.41
CA VAL A 226 15.79 -26.34 -3.46
C VAL A 226 17.27 -26.35 -3.13
N VAL A 227 17.60 -26.21 -1.86
CA VAL A 227 18.95 -26.00 -1.37
C VAL A 227 19.39 -27.15 -0.47
N ASP A 228 20.57 -27.69 -0.69
CA ASP A 228 21.26 -28.55 0.28
C ASP A 228 21.96 -27.66 1.33
N THR A 229 21.51 -27.77 2.58
CA THR A 229 21.99 -26.89 3.66
C THR A 229 23.43 -27.13 4.07
N ALA A 230 23.96 -28.35 3.83
CA ALA A 230 25.33 -28.69 4.19
C ALA A 230 26.34 -28.11 3.20
N SER A 231 26.09 -28.28 1.90
CA SER A 231 26.92 -27.67 0.85
C SER A 231 26.57 -26.21 0.56
N ARG A 232 25.42 -25.73 1.04
CA ARG A 232 24.88 -24.38 0.80
C ARG A 232 24.73 -24.05 -0.69
N LYS A 233 24.29 -25.03 -1.46
CA LYS A 233 24.10 -24.91 -2.90
C LYS A 233 22.68 -25.21 -3.30
N VAL A 234 22.17 -24.49 -4.28
CA VAL A 234 20.95 -24.85 -4.99
C VAL A 234 21.20 -26.17 -5.71
N THR A 235 20.39 -27.16 -5.41
CA THR A 235 20.45 -28.49 -6.04
C THR A 235 19.43 -28.61 -7.18
N GLN A 236 18.36 -27.81 -7.12
CA GLN A 236 17.31 -27.80 -8.11
C GLN A 236 16.57 -26.47 -8.10
N GLU A 237 16.26 -25.96 -9.29
CA GLU A 237 15.32 -24.87 -9.50
C GLU A 237 14.06 -25.44 -10.13
N ILE A 238 12.89 -25.21 -9.50
CA ILE A 238 11.60 -25.69 -10.00
C ILE A 238 10.76 -24.46 -10.39
N LYS A 239 10.55 -24.30 -11.68
CA LYS A 239 9.79 -23.19 -12.26
C LYS A 239 8.32 -23.55 -12.40
N PHE A 240 7.42 -22.57 -12.25
CA PHE A 240 5.97 -22.78 -12.19
C PHE A 240 5.24 -22.50 -13.50
N PHE A 241 5.91 -21.89 -14.46
CA PHE A 241 5.31 -21.57 -15.73
C PHE A 241 5.15 -22.75 -16.68
N THR A 242 4.33 -22.62 -17.68
CA THR A 242 4.08 -23.64 -18.72
C THR A 242 5.37 -23.99 -19.43
N PRO A 243 5.76 -25.28 -19.51
CA PRO A 243 6.93 -25.70 -20.25
C PRO A 243 6.90 -25.19 -21.71
N GLY A 244 7.97 -24.54 -22.13
CA GLY A 244 8.09 -23.95 -23.48
C GLY A 244 7.56 -22.51 -23.60
N SER A 245 6.96 -21.94 -22.56
CA SER A 245 6.66 -20.52 -22.52
C SER A 245 7.96 -19.72 -22.45
N PRO A 246 8.14 -18.69 -23.28
CA PRO A 246 9.32 -17.82 -23.21
C PRO A 246 9.27 -16.83 -22.04
N VAL A 247 8.11 -16.71 -21.36
CA VAL A 247 7.87 -15.73 -20.31
C VAL A 247 7.18 -16.38 -19.13
N ALA A 248 7.43 -15.85 -17.92
CA ALA A 248 6.69 -16.20 -16.73
C ALA A 248 5.23 -15.74 -16.82
N THR A 249 4.37 -16.33 -16.00
CA THR A 249 2.94 -16.04 -16.00
C THR A 249 2.52 -15.19 -14.80
N GLY A 250 3.50 -14.83 -13.91
CA GLY A 250 3.27 -13.99 -12.74
C GLY A 250 2.54 -14.71 -11.62
N GLU A 251 3.04 -15.86 -11.24
CA GLU A 251 2.50 -16.67 -10.12
C GLU A 251 2.62 -15.94 -8.77
N PHE A 252 3.72 -15.19 -8.56
CA PHE A 252 4.08 -14.58 -7.29
C PHE A 252 4.13 -15.60 -6.14
N PRO A 253 5.08 -16.57 -6.18
CA PRO A 253 5.27 -17.55 -5.11
C PRO A 253 5.75 -16.85 -3.84
N PHE A 254 4.91 -16.86 -2.79
CA PHE A 254 5.13 -16.01 -1.61
C PHE A 254 5.60 -16.79 -0.38
N TRP A 255 4.87 -17.81 0.04
CA TRP A 255 5.21 -18.59 1.23
C TRP A 255 5.49 -20.05 0.88
N VAL A 256 6.37 -20.68 1.65
CA VAL A 256 6.75 -22.09 1.47
C VAL A 256 6.56 -22.86 2.77
N THR A 257 6.15 -24.11 2.67
CA THR A 257 6.15 -25.07 3.77
C THR A 257 6.57 -26.46 3.27
N VAL A 258 7.53 -27.08 3.96
CA VAL A 258 8.12 -28.36 3.57
C VAL A 258 7.49 -29.51 4.33
N VAL A 259 7.02 -30.51 3.60
CA VAL A 259 6.57 -31.79 4.16
C VAL A 259 7.73 -32.78 4.19
N SER A 260 7.96 -33.34 5.36
CA SER A 260 9.05 -34.29 5.59
C SER A 260 8.51 -35.69 5.82
N ASN A 261 9.23 -36.72 5.37
CA ASN A 261 8.92 -38.09 5.65
C ASN A 261 9.26 -38.49 7.12
N LYS A 262 9.07 -39.74 7.48
CA LYS A 262 9.31 -40.23 8.84
C LYS A 262 10.79 -40.10 9.30
N ASN A 263 11.73 -40.01 8.35
CA ASN A 263 13.15 -39.81 8.63
C ASN A 263 13.52 -38.32 8.65
N GLY A 264 12.58 -37.43 8.49
CA GLY A 264 12.78 -35.98 8.46
C GLY A 264 13.15 -35.40 7.09
N ALA A 265 13.41 -36.24 6.08
CA ALA A 265 13.82 -35.78 4.77
C ALA A 265 12.65 -35.11 4.01
N ALA A 266 12.93 -34.04 3.32
CA ALA A 266 11.96 -33.32 2.49
C ALA A 266 11.42 -34.21 1.37
N THR A 267 10.11 -34.19 1.14
CA THR A 267 9.48 -34.96 0.07
C THR A 267 8.63 -34.08 -0.84
N LYS A 268 8.01 -33.06 -0.26
CA LYS A 268 7.08 -32.18 -0.92
C LYS A 268 7.22 -30.76 -0.35
N ALA A 269 7.00 -29.77 -1.16
CA ALA A 269 6.80 -28.38 -0.73
C ALA A 269 5.41 -27.89 -1.14
N TYR A 270 4.77 -27.11 -0.27
CA TYR A 270 3.61 -26.32 -0.62
C TYR A 270 4.03 -24.87 -0.75
N VAL A 271 3.56 -24.22 -1.80
CA VAL A 271 3.91 -22.83 -2.13
C VAL A 271 2.63 -22.07 -2.43
N THR A 272 2.44 -20.91 -1.82
CA THR A 272 1.33 -20.03 -2.18
C THR A 272 1.65 -19.26 -3.45
N SER A 273 0.71 -19.24 -4.40
CA SER A 273 0.71 -18.38 -5.58
C SER A 273 -0.28 -17.24 -5.34
N GLN A 274 0.22 -16.06 -4.99
CA GLN A 274 -0.65 -14.95 -4.57
C GLN A 274 -1.55 -14.43 -5.68
N ARG A 275 -1.03 -14.44 -6.90
CA ARG A 275 -1.76 -13.91 -8.05
C ARG A 275 -2.82 -14.88 -8.59
N ASP A 276 -2.53 -16.17 -8.58
CA ASP A 276 -3.40 -17.15 -9.21
C ASP A 276 -4.37 -17.85 -8.24
N ASP A 277 -4.39 -17.41 -6.95
CA ASP A 277 -5.31 -17.88 -5.90
C ASP A 277 -5.23 -19.38 -5.68
N GLU A 278 -4.03 -19.91 -5.65
CA GLU A 278 -3.80 -21.33 -5.49
C GLU A 278 -2.62 -21.64 -4.58
N VAL A 279 -2.54 -22.88 -4.17
CA VAL A 279 -1.37 -23.49 -3.54
C VAL A 279 -0.78 -24.52 -4.47
N LEU A 280 0.49 -24.38 -4.76
CA LEU A 280 1.25 -25.33 -5.56
C LEU A 280 1.78 -26.43 -4.65
N SER A 281 1.39 -27.67 -4.87
CA SER A 281 1.95 -28.86 -4.24
C SER A 281 3.05 -29.42 -5.12
N VAL A 282 4.29 -29.30 -4.71
CA VAL A 282 5.48 -29.63 -5.50
C VAL A 282 6.17 -30.85 -4.96
N ASN A 283 6.24 -31.94 -5.74
CA ASN A 283 7.05 -33.12 -5.42
C ASN A 283 8.53 -32.81 -5.68
N LEU A 284 9.35 -32.77 -4.63
CA LEU A 284 10.74 -32.32 -4.72
C LEU A 284 11.65 -33.33 -5.46
N ALA A 285 11.25 -34.59 -5.58
CA ALA A 285 12.05 -35.62 -6.29
C ALA A 285 11.78 -35.61 -7.81
N THR A 286 10.56 -35.29 -8.22
CA THR A 286 10.14 -35.38 -9.64
C THR A 286 9.85 -34.05 -10.28
N ALA A 287 9.81 -32.96 -9.50
CA ALA A 287 9.35 -31.63 -9.87
C ALA A 287 7.88 -31.58 -10.36
N ALA A 288 7.10 -32.63 -10.10
CA ALA A 288 5.69 -32.64 -10.45
C ALA A 288 4.91 -31.66 -9.57
N ILE A 289 4.04 -30.88 -10.20
CA ILE A 289 3.26 -29.81 -9.56
C ILE A 289 1.77 -30.16 -9.64
N VAL A 290 1.09 -30.06 -8.51
CA VAL A 290 -0.39 -30.07 -8.43
C VAL A 290 -0.86 -28.71 -8.00
N ARG A 291 -1.72 -28.07 -8.81
CA ARG A 291 -2.33 -26.77 -8.53
C ARG A 291 -3.60 -26.97 -7.74
N ILE A 292 -3.71 -26.33 -6.58
CA ILE A 292 -4.82 -26.47 -5.63
C ILE A 292 -5.49 -25.10 -5.49
N PRO A 293 -6.63 -24.87 -6.15
CA PRO A 293 -7.35 -23.62 -5.99
C PRO A 293 -7.79 -23.39 -4.53
N VAL A 294 -7.56 -22.19 -4.01
CA VAL A 294 -7.91 -21.76 -2.65
C VAL A 294 -8.70 -20.45 -2.68
N GLY A 295 -8.69 -19.67 -1.63
CA GLY A 295 -9.25 -18.31 -1.66
C GLY A 295 -8.28 -17.32 -2.28
N GLU A 296 -8.78 -16.11 -2.54
CA GLU A 296 -8.05 -15.04 -3.20
C GLU A 296 -6.86 -14.56 -2.35
N GLN A 297 -5.73 -14.34 -2.99
CA GLN A 297 -4.47 -13.85 -2.43
C GLN A 297 -3.97 -14.69 -1.23
N PRO A 298 -3.62 -15.97 -1.46
CA PRO A 298 -3.11 -16.85 -0.40
C PRO A 298 -1.74 -16.38 0.07
N ASN A 299 -1.59 -16.28 1.39
CA ASN A 299 -0.40 -15.75 2.05
C ASN A 299 0.33 -16.86 2.84
N LYS A 300 0.20 -16.82 4.17
CA LYS A 300 0.87 -17.74 5.09
C LYS A 300 0.32 -19.15 4.98
N LEU A 301 1.24 -20.12 5.01
CA LEU A 301 0.97 -21.54 5.17
C LEU A 301 1.31 -21.98 6.60
N LEU A 302 0.48 -22.87 7.17
CA LEU A 302 0.74 -23.49 8.46
C LEU A 302 0.40 -24.98 8.40
N LEU A 303 1.42 -25.82 8.57
CA LEU A 303 1.27 -27.26 8.55
C LEU A 303 0.96 -27.81 9.96
N SER A 304 -0.02 -28.71 10.10
CA SER A 304 -0.28 -29.41 11.35
C SER A 304 0.92 -30.23 11.80
N LYS A 305 1.07 -30.52 13.11
CA LYS A 305 2.22 -31.28 13.68
C LYS A 305 2.40 -32.64 13.03
N ASN A 306 1.29 -33.33 12.75
CA ASN A 306 1.29 -34.60 12.06
C ASN A 306 1.41 -34.49 10.54
N GLN A 307 1.49 -33.29 10.01
CA GLN A 307 1.60 -32.92 8.60
C GLN A 307 0.43 -33.42 7.72
N SER A 308 -0.71 -33.79 8.31
CA SER A 308 -1.86 -34.31 7.54
C SER A 308 -2.75 -33.19 6.98
N ARG A 309 -2.63 -31.98 7.52
CA ARG A 309 -3.41 -30.80 7.12
C ARG A 309 -2.54 -29.57 6.97
N LEU A 310 -2.81 -28.80 5.93
CA LEU A 310 -2.20 -27.50 5.65
C LEU A 310 -3.27 -26.43 5.71
N TYR A 311 -3.02 -25.38 6.47
CA TYR A 311 -3.89 -24.22 6.61
C TYR A 311 -3.32 -23.05 5.80
N VAL A 312 -4.18 -22.35 5.07
CA VAL A 312 -3.80 -21.27 4.14
C VAL A 312 -4.60 -20.03 4.47
N ALA A 313 -3.95 -18.95 4.81
CA ALA A 313 -4.61 -17.65 4.97
C ALA A 313 -4.85 -17.02 3.59
N ASN A 314 -6.11 -16.70 3.28
CA ASN A 314 -6.50 -16.12 1.99
C ASN A 314 -6.89 -14.65 2.21
N GLY A 315 -5.97 -13.72 1.92
CA GLY A 315 -6.06 -12.32 2.28
C GLY A 315 -7.30 -11.60 1.76
N ASN A 316 -7.62 -11.78 0.49
CA ASN A 316 -8.76 -11.10 -0.14
C ASN A 316 -10.10 -11.83 0.04
N SER A 317 -10.10 -13.08 0.46
CA SER A 317 -11.34 -13.86 0.65
C SER A 317 -11.85 -13.86 2.08
N ASP A 318 -11.11 -13.31 3.05
CA ASP A 318 -11.40 -13.39 4.47
C ASP A 318 -11.65 -14.83 4.94
N THR A 319 -10.83 -15.77 4.48
CA THR A 319 -10.98 -17.19 4.78
C THR A 319 -9.65 -17.86 5.12
N VAL A 320 -9.76 -19.06 5.72
CA VAL A 320 -8.65 -20.00 5.81
C VAL A 320 -9.05 -21.29 5.09
N SER A 321 -8.29 -21.67 4.06
CA SER A 321 -8.46 -22.95 3.38
C SER A 321 -7.69 -24.06 4.13
N VAL A 322 -8.29 -25.24 4.28
CA VAL A 322 -7.67 -26.40 4.88
C VAL A 322 -7.48 -27.47 3.82
N ILE A 323 -6.22 -27.81 3.52
CA ILE A 323 -5.84 -28.80 2.51
C ILE A 323 -5.45 -30.09 3.22
N ASN A 324 -5.97 -31.22 2.74
CA ASN A 324 -5.48 -32.54 3.12
C ASN A 324 -4.21 -32.86 2.33
N THR A 325 -3.07 -33.04 3.01
CA THR A 325 -1.77 -33.20 2.38
C THR A 325 -1.55 -34.54 1.69
N GLY A 326 -2.35 -35.54 2.05
CA GLY A 326 -2.31 -36.85 1.41
C GLY A 326 -3.06 -36.92 0.09
N THR A 327 -4.02 -36.01 -0.13
CA THR A 327 -4.87 -35.99 -1.35
C THR A 327 -4.69 -34.74 -2.19
N ASP A 328 -3.98 -33.74 -1.66
CA ASP A 328 -3.79 -32.40 -2.26
C ASP A 328 -5.14 -31.75 -2.66
N LYS A 329 -6.11 -31.79 -1.74
CA LYS A 329 -7.44 -31.21 -1.93
C LYS A 329 -7.86 -30.36 -0.75
N VAL A 330 -8.53 -29.27 -1.01
CA VAL A 330 -9.22 -28.49 0.01
C VAL A 330 -10.35 -29.34 0.59
N VAL A 331 -10.34 -29.52 1.91
CA VAL A 331 -11.33 -30.31 2.66
C VAL A 331 -12.25 -29.44 3.50
N GLN A 332 -11.86 -28.19 3.75
CA GLN A 332 -12.66 -27.21 4.48
C GLN A 332 -12.23 -25.80 4.10
N THR A 333 -13.17 -24.87 4.09
CA THR A 333 -12.93 -23.43 4.07
C THR A 333 -13.56 -22.82 5.32
N ILE A 334 -12.77 -22.13 6.13
CA ILE A 334 -13.19 -21.48 7.37
C ILE A 334 -13.40 -20.00 7.07
N SER A 335 -14.62 -19.52 7.20
CA SER A 335 -14.90 -18.08 7.07
C SER A 335 -14.44 -17.33 8.32
N LEU A 336 -13.78 -16.22 8.11
CA LEU A 336 -13.37 -15.27 9.16
C LEU A 336 -14.31 -14.06 9.22
N SER A 337 -15.24 -13.94 8.27
CA SER A 337 -16.27 -12.90 8.27
C SER A 337 -17.21 -13.04 9.47
N ARG A 338 -17.84 -11.96 9.85
CA ARG A 338 -18.93 -11.99 10.86
C ARG A 338 -20.15 -12.68 10.29
N PRO A 339 -20.95 -13.36 11.15
CA PRO A 339 -22.17 -14.02 10.69
C PRO A 339 -23.10 -13.04 9.95
N GLY A 340 -23.45 -13.40 8.70
CA GLY A 340 -24.32 -12.57 7.85
C GLY A 340 -23.64 -11.41 7.15
N ASP A 341 -22.36 -11.20 7.38
CA ASP A 341 -21.58 -10.17 6.68
C ASP A 341 -21.17 -10.65 5.28
N ARG A 342 -21.39 -9.79 4.30
CA ARG A 342 -21.02 -10.04 2.90
C ARG A 342 -19.79 -9.24 2.45
N TYR A 343 -19.36 -8.25 3.25
CA TYR A 343 -18.26 -7.39 2.93
C TYR A 343 -16.95 -8.04 3.37
N ARG A 344 -15.90 -7.85 2.58
CA ARG A 344 -14.56 -8.37 2.81
C ARG A 344 -13.60 -7.25 3.15
N GLY A 345 -12.44 -7.59 3.68
CA GLY A 345 -11.41 -6.62 4.06
C GLY A 345 -10.85 -6.86 5.46
N ALA A 346 -11.05 -8.04 6.03
CA ALA A 346 -10.39 -8.44 7.26
C ALA A 346 -8.90 -8.72 7.04
N ILE A 347 -8.51 -9.15 5.85
CA ILE A 347 -7.14 -9.41 5.40
C ILE A 347 -6.41 -10.39 6.33
N PRO A 348 -6.79 -11.68 6.35
CA PRO A 348 -6.03 -12.70 7.08
C PRO A 348 -4.66 -12.91 6.45
N ASN A 349 -3.58 -12.81 7.23
CA ASN A 349 -2.22 -12.82 6.71
C ASN A 349 -1.22 -13.66 7.49
N SER A 350 -1.55 -14.14 8.69
CA SER A 350 -0.69 -15.07 9.44
C SER A 350 -1.50 -16.00 10.34
N LEU A 351 -0.92 -17.15 10.67
CA LEU A 351 -1.56 -18.26 11.35
C LEU A 351 -0.66 -18.82 12.45
N ALA A 352 -1.23 -19.17 13.60
CA ALA A 352 -0.56 -19.93 14.64
C ALA A 352 -1.53 -20.87 15.38
N PHE A 353 -1.11 -22.11 15.66
CA PHE A 353 -1.89 -23.03 16.47
C PHE A 353 -1.70 -22.81 17.97
N SER A 354 -2.74 -23.13 18.74
CA SER A 354 -2.54 -23.50 20.16
C SER A 354 -1.67 -24.75 20.29
N SER A 355 -1.10 -24.97 21.46
CA SER A 355 -0.20 -26.10 21.68
C SER A 355 -0.84 -27.48 21.41
N ASP A 356 -2.15 -27.60 21.56
CA ASP A 356 -2.97 -28.78 21.31
C ASP A 356 -3.66 -28.79 19.92
N GLU A 357 -3.38 -27.79 19.07
CA GLU A 357 -4.00 -27.61 17.74
C GLU A 357 -5.55 -27.53 17.73
N ARG A 358 -6.17 -27.22 18.87
CA ARG A 358 -7.63 -27.05 18.96
C ARG A 358 -8.08 -25.64 18.62
N ALA A 359 -7.20 -24.67 18.75
CA ALA A 359 -7.43 -23.29 18.33
C ALA A 359 -6.43 -22.86 17.26
N LEU A 360 -6.93 -22.03 16.35
CA LEU A 360 -6.11 -21.32 15.38
C LEU A 360 -6.26 -19.82 15.64
N PHE A 361 -5.13 -19.15 15.78
CA PHE A 361 -5.05 -17.70 15.87
C PHE A 361 -4.69 -17.15 14.49
N VAL A 362 -5.49 -16.21 14.00
CA VAL A 362 -5.33 -15.64 12.66
C VAL A 362 -5.21 -14.12 12.78
N THR A 363 -4.11 -13.54 12.33
CA THR A 363 -4.00 -12.08 12.20
C THR A 363 -4.88 -11.56 11.10
N LEU A 364 -5.62 -10.49 11.40
CA LEU A 364 -6.51 -9.78 10.51
C LEU A 364 -5.96 -8.37 10.31
N GLY A 365 -5.12 -8.19 9.27
CA GLY A 365 -4.46 -6.92 8.98
C GLY A 365 -5.45 -5.76 8.83
N GLY A 366 -6.52 -5.99 8.09
CA GLY A 366 -7.54 -4.97 7.83
C GLY A 366 -8.46 -4.66 9.03
N GLU A 367 -8.54 -5.52 10.04
CA GLU A 367 -9.33 -5.26 11.27
C GLU A 367 -8.47 -4.83 12.47
N ASN A 368 -7.16 -4.82 12.34
CA ASN A 368 -6.23 -4.58 13.45
C ASN A 368 -6.49 -5.52 14.65
N ALA A 369 -6.63 -6.81 14.36
CA ALA A 369 -7.06 -7.80 15.35
C ALA A 369 -6.46 -9.19 15.09
N VAL A 370 -6.59 -10.06 16.10
CA VAL A 370 -6.37 -11.51 15.95
C VAL A 370 -7.71 -12.22 16.13
N ALA A 371 -8.13 -12.99 15.11
CA ALA A 371 -9.26 -13.90 15.24
C ALA A 371 -8.87 -15.17 15.98
N VAL A 372 -9.74 -15.63 16.86
CA VAL A 372 -9.64 -16.92 17.55
C VAL A 372 -10.63 -17.88 16.90
N VAL A 373 -10.11 -18.94 16.31
CA VAL A 373 -10.90 -19.95 15.60
C VAL A 373 -10.88 -21.25 16.40
N ASP A 374 -12.06 -21.78 16.72
CA ASP A 374 -12.23 -23.12 17.27
C ASP A 374 -12.19 -24.14 16.14
N LEU A 375 -11.19 -24.99 16.12
CA LEU A 375 -11.01 -26.08 15.14
C LEU A 375 -11.76 -27.36 15.56
N GLY A 376 -12.30 -27.41 16.76
CA GLY A 376 -12.86 -28.60 17.34
C GLY A 376 -11.81 -29.68 17.68
N PRO A 377 -12.23 -30.79 18.32
CA PRO A 377 -11.33 -31.89 18.62
C PRO A 377 -10.85 -32.55 17.32
N GLN A 378 -9.54 -32.58 17.12
CA GLN A 378 -8.93 -33.35 16.02
C GLN A 378 -9.10 -34.84 16.31
N LYS A 379 -9.75 -35.60 15.42
CA LYS A 379 -9.89 -37.02 15.55
C LYS A 379 -8.52 -37.70 15.34
N GLU A 380 -7.78 -37.90 16.41
CA GLU A 380 -6.73 -38.91 16.43
C GLU A 380 -7.05 -39.95 17.50
N LYS A 381 -6.87 -41.21 17.13
CA LYS A 381 -6.89 -42.34 18.07
C LYS A 381 -5.60 -42.23 18.90
N ASP A 382 -5.59 -41.39 19.90
CA ASP A 382 -4.56 -41.38 20.90
C ASP A 382 -5.11 -41.82 22.25
N ASN A 383 -4.37 -42.70 22.88
CA ASN A 383 -4.67 -43.30 24.17
C ASN A 383 -4.89 -42.23 25.24
N ASP A 384 -6.11 -42.22 25.73
CA ASP A 384 -6.63 -41.38 26.82
C ASP A 384 -5.85 -41.63 28.12
N ASN A 385 -4.77 -40.91 28.38
CA ASN A 385 -4.19 -40.94 29.74
C ASN A 385 -3.43 -39.68 30.21
N ASP A 386 -3.46 -38.57 29.45
CA ASP A 386 -2.88 -37.30 29.94
C ASP A 386 -3.90 -36.21 29.95
N LYS A 387 -4.65 -36.10 31.05
CA LYS A 387 -5.58 -34.98 31.31
C LYS A 387 -4.85 -33.85 32.03
N GLU A 388 -4.01 -33.11 31.39
CA GLU A 388 -3.81 -31.71 31.71
C GLU A 388 -4.93 -30.90 31.06
N LYS A 389 -5.87 -30.42 31.88
CA LYS A 389 -6.90 -29.46 31.42
C LYS A 389 -6.19 -28.18 30.98
N GLY A 390 -6.05 -27.99 29.67
CA GLY A 390 -5.49 -26.77 29.09
C GLY A 390 -6.37 -25.54 29.41
N LEU A 391 -5.73 -24.38 29.46
CA LEU A 391 -6.37 -23.07 29.64
C LEU A 391 -7.52 -22.86 28.65
N LEU A 392 -7.46 -23.46 27.50
CA LEU A 392 -8.47 -23.37 26.44
C LEU A 392 -9.69 -24.30 26.65
N ASP A 393 -9.62 -25.29 27.57
CA ASP A 393 -10.75 -26.16 27.86
C ASP A 393 -11.97 -25.41 28.41
N GLU A 394 -11.78 -24.26 29.05
CA GLU A 394 -12.87 -23.40 29.47
C GLU A 394 -13.47 -22.58 28.32
N LEU A 395 -12.66 -22.16 27.37
CA LEU A 395 -13.10 -21.45 26.15
C LEU A 395 -13.88 -22.37 25.20
N PHE A 396 -13.52 -23.67 25.13
CA PHE A 396 -14.05 -24.63 24.16
C PHE A 396 -14.95 -25.70 24.75
N LYS A 397 -15.46 -25.54 25.97
CA LYS A 397 -16.32 -26.52 26.69
C LYS A 397 -17.61 -26.93 25.96
N PHE A 398 -17.95 -26.37 24.81
CA PHE A 398 -19.24 -26.54 24.14
C PHE A 398 -19.20 -27.27 22.79
N GLY A 399 -18.18 -28.01 22.43
CA GLY A 399 -18.08 -28.69 21.14
C GLY A 399 -18.44 -30.20 21.23
N LYS A 400 -19.52 -30.64 20.60
CA LYS A 400 -19.68 -32.04 20.16
C LYS A 400 -18.70 -32.31 19.00
N PRO A 401 -18.24 -33.57 18.83
CA PRO A 401 -17.10 -33.92 17.94
C PRO A 401 -17.23 -33.62 16.44
N GLU A 402 -18.26 -32.97 15.95
CA GLU A 402 -18.53 -32.81 14.51
C GLU A 402 -18.99 -31.40 14.10
N LYS A 403 -18.64 -30.37 14.85
CA LYS A 403 -18.96 -29.00 14.39
C LYS A 403 -17.86 -28.47 13.47
N PRO A 404 -18.21 -27.78 12.37
CA PRO A 404 -17.24 -27.11 11.51
C PRO A 404 -16.47 -26.04 12.30
N ALA A 405 -15.20 -25.84 11.96
CA ALA A 405 -14.37 -24.79 12.56
C ALA A 405 -15.03 -23.42 12.41
N LYS A 406 -14.94 -22.58 13.44
CA LYS A 406 -15.60 -21.25 13.47
C LYS A 406 -14.82 -20.24 14.29
N VAL A 407 -14.94 -18.98 13.91
CA VAL A 407 -14.46 -17.86 14.76
C VAL A 407 -15.30 -17.79 16.05
N VAL A 408 -14.61 -17.73 17.19
CA VAL A 408 -15.24 -17.61 18.51
C VAL A 408 -15.03 -16.24 19.15
N GLY A 409 -14.16 -15.42 18.60
CA GLY A 409 -13.94 -14.04 19.01
C GLY A 409 -12.73 -13.40 18.34
N ARG A 410 -12.47 -12.14 18.70
CA ARG A 410 -11.39 -11.30 18.20
C ARG A 410 -10.66 -10.59 19.33
N ILE A 411 -9.38 -10.36 19.16
CA ILE A 411 -8.53 -9.68 20.13
C ILE A 411 -7.92 -8.44 19.43
N PRO A 412 -8.10 -7.22 19.94
CA PRO A 412 -7.53 -6.02 19.31
C PRO A 412 -6.01 -6.01 19.44
N THR A 413 -5.35 -5.45 18.44
CA THR A 413 -3.89 -5.32 18.32
C THR A 413 -3.49 -3.88 18.00
N GLY A 414 -2.24 -3.66 17.64
CA GLY A 414 -1.77 -2.44 17.00
C GLY A 414 -2.12 -2.39 15.52
N TRP A 415 -1.58 -1.39 14.80
CA TRP A 415 -1.89 -1.18 13.40
C TRP A 415 -1.19 -2.22 12.50
N TYR A 416 -1.98 -2.89 11.69
CA TYR A 416 -1.63 -3.90 10.72
C TYR A 416 -0.83 -5.09 11.32
N PRO A 417 -1.49 -6.00 12.05
CA PRO A 417 -0.84 -7.20 12.56
C PRO A 417 -0.45 -8.14 11.41
N ASN A 418 0.83 -8.45 11.30
CA ASN A 418 1.42 -9.22 10.21
C ASN A 418 1.82 -10.66 10.58
N SER A 419 2.10 -10.90 11.84
CA SER A 419 2.48 -12.24 12.28
C SER A 419 2.08 -12.49 13.73
N VAL A 420 1.72 -13.74 14.01
CA VAL A 420 1.38 -14.21 15.36
C VAL A 420 2.17 -15.46 15.69
N SER A 421 2.69 -15.53 16.92
CA SER A 421 3.33 -16.69 17.50
C SER A 421 2.88 -16.91 18.94
N LEU A 422 3.07 -18.11 19.48
CA LEU A 422 2.79 -18.42 20.87
C LEU A 422 4.06 -18.79 21.64
N ASN A 423 4.06 -18.54 22.94
CA ASN A 423 5.08 -19.12 23.81
C ASN A 423 4.87 -20.64 23.96
N ALA A 424 5.90 -21.34 24.46
CA ALA A 424 5.86 -22.79 24.62
C ALA A 424 4.71 -23.31 25.52
N LYS A 425 4.26 -22.47 26.48
CA LYS A 425 3.11 -22.81 27.37
C LYS A 425 1.74 -22.58 26.69
N GLY A 426 1.70 -21.97 25.50
CA GLY A 426 0.45 -21.68 24.79
C GLY A 426 -0.47 -20.66 25.48
N ASN A 427 0.01 -19.93 26.49
CA ASN A 427 -0.79 -18.98 27.26
C ASN A 427 -0.55 -17.51 26.89
N ARG A 428 0.32 -17.23 25.92
CA ARG A 428 0.69 -15.88 25.51
C ARG A 428 0.91 -15.81 24.01
N LEU A 429 0.26 -14.83 23.38
CA LEU A 429 0.45 -14.46 21.98
C LEU A 429 1.49 -13.36 21.88
N TYR A 430 2.31 -13.46 20.85
CA TYR A 430 3.20 -12.42 20.36
C TYR A 430 2.71 -12.03 18.98
N VAL A 431 2.25 -10.80 18.81
CA VAL A 431 1.72 -10.28 17.56
C VAL A 431 2.59 -9.11 17.11
N VAL A 432 3.21 -9.22 15.96
CA VAL A 432 3.95 -8.09 15.39
C VAL A 432 3.02 -7.25 14.54
N ASN A 433 3.10 -5.94 14.72
CA ASN A 433 2.32 -4.94 14.01
C ASN A 433 3.28 -4.15 13.12
N ALA A 434 2.97 -4.03 11.84
CA ALA A 434 3.90 -3.57 10.84
C ALA A 434 4.15 -2.07 10.87
N LYS A 435 3.11 -1.27 11.16
CA LYS A 435 3.14 0.16 10.86
C LYS A 435 3.53 1.01 12.07
N SER A 436 2.64 1.30 13.00
CA SER A 436 2.91 2.26 14.08
C SER A 436 2.80 1.68 15.47
N ASN A 437 3.52 2.25 16.43
CA ASN A 437 3.47 1.86 17.84
C ASN A 437 2.06 1.99 18.42
N ALA A 438 1.41 3.13 18.15
CA ALA A 438 0.10 3.44 18.66
C ALA A 438 -0.77 4.17 17.62
N GLY A 439 -0.40 4.11 16.38
CA GLY A 439 -1.05 4.80 15.27
C GLY A 439 -0.06 5.63 14.46
N PRO A 440 -0.55 6.35 13.45
CA PRO A 440 0.28 7.15 12.57
C PRO A 440 0.87 8.35 13.30
N ASN A 441 1.91 8.90 12.73
CA ASN A 441 2.57 10.11 13.20
C ASN A 441 2.65 10.16 14.74
N PRO A 442 3.18 9.12 15.40
CA PRO A 442 3.27 9.09 16.84
C PRO A 442 4.05 10.34 17.26
N SER A 443 3.56 11.05 18.24
CA SER A 443 4.08 12.36 18.68
C SER A 443 5.52 12.30 19.22
N ASN A 444 6.30 11.32 18.94
CA ASN A 444 7.73 11.06 19.27
C ASN A 444 8.40 12.09 20.18
N GLY A 445 7.65 12.61 21.16
CA GLY A 445 8.06 13.64 22.06
C GLY A 445 8.05 15.07 21.50
N ARG A 446 7.48 15.35 20.36
CA ARG A 446 7.38 16.72 19.81
C ARG A 446 6.55 17.65 20.70
N THR A 447 5.54 17.10 21.37
CA THR A 447 4.69 17.82 22.33
C THR A 447 5.33 17.97 23.71
N THR A 448 6.44 17.31 23.99
CA THR A 448 7.14 17.42 25.26
C THR A 448 8.26 18.45 25.18
N ALA A 449 8.58 19.13 26.28
CA ALA A 449 9.71 20.06 26.36
C ALA A 449 11.04 19.39 25.93
N ALA A 450 11.23 18.12 26.26
CA ALA A 450 12.38 17.34 25.82
C ALA A 450 12.37 17.06 24.32
N GLY A 451 11.21 16.84 23.72
CA GLY A 451 11.06 16.67 22.28
C GLY A 451 11.32 17.96 21.49
N GLN A 452 10.85 19.09 22.02
CA GLN A 452 11.05 20.41 21.42
C GLN A 452 12.53 20.87 21.50
N ALA A 453 13.26 20.47 22.54
CA ALA A 453 14.68 20.77 22.66
C ALA A 453 15.57 19.92 21.73
N ARG A 454 15.05 18.93 21.04
CA ARG A 454 15.82 18.09 20.10
C ARG A 454 16.10 18.84 18.80
N ASN A 455 17.24 18.53 18.21
CA ASN A 455 17.61 19.09 16.92
C ASN A 455 16.75 18.45 15.80
N THR A 456 15.83 19.24 15.28
CA THR A 456 14.79 18.84 14.33
C THR A 456 15.28 18.62 12.92
N THR A 457 16.52 19.00 12.60
CA THR A 457 17.11 18.77 11.28
C THR A 457 17.24 17.29 10.92
N PHE A 458 16.97 16.37 11.86
CA PHE A 458 17.11 14.93 11.68
C PHE A 458 15.78 14.21 11.54
N ARG A 459 14.68 14.93 11.49
CA ARG A 459 13.35 14.33 11.32
C ARG A 459 12.95 14.33 9.88
N ASN A 460 12.15 13.36 9.54
CA ASN A 460 11.56 13.18 8.24
C ASN A 460 10.05 13.10 8.40
N GLU A 461 9.32 13.86 7.61
CA GLU A 461 7.86 13.89 7.59
C GLU A 461 7.26 12.91 6.58
N TYR A 462 8.07 12.19 5.83
CA TYR A 462 7.63 11.18 4.89
C TYR A 462 6.79 10.12 5.61
N ASN A 463 5.59 9.85 5.12
CA ASN A 463 4.62 9.01 5.82
C ASN A 463 5.19 7.63 6.17
N TRP A 464 5.89 7.00 5.25
CA TRP A 464 6.61 5.74 5.52
C TRP A 464 7.64 5.86 6.65
N ALA A 465 8.25 7.01 6.81
CA ALA A 465 9.24 7.25 7.87
C ALA A 465 8.60 7.45 9.26
N LEU A 466 7.33 7.84 9.29
CA LEU A 466 6.59 8.07 10.54
C LEU A 466 6.02 6.80 11.13
N GLU A 467 5.83 5.78 10.32
CA GLU A 467 5.34 4.48 10.76
C GLU A 467 6.39 3.70 11.53
N LYS A 468 5.99 3.07 12.63
CA LYS A 468 6.90 2.32 13.51
C LYS A 468 6.27 1.01 13.94
N ALA A 469 6.98 -0.08 13.72
CA ALA A 469 6.55 -1.41 14.11
C ALA A 469 6.66 -1.66 15.62
N GLY A 470 5.86 -2.59 16.10
CA GLY A 470 5.90 -3.03 17.49
C GLY A 470 5.33 -4.42 17.72
N ILE A 471 5.56 -4.94 18.91
CA ILE A 471 5.08 -6.26 19.34
C ILE A 471 4.03 -6.11 20.43
N SER A 472 2.82 -6.58 20.16
CA SER A 472 1.80 -6.81 21.17
C SER A 472 2.06 -8.15 21.86
N THR A 473 2.29 -8.14 23.16
CA THR A 473 2.36 -9.34 24.00
C THR A 473 1.03 -9.48 24.73
N ILE A 474 0.24 -10.49 24.37
CA ILE A 474 -1.15 -10.63 24.76
C ILE A 474 -1.36 -11.95 25.51
N PRO A 475 -1.78 -11.96 26.77
CA PRO A 475 -2.26 -13.18 27.42
C PRO A 475 -3.43 -13.77 26.64
N VAL A 476 -3.39 -15.08 26.38
CA VAL A 476 -4.54 -15.76 25.77
C VAL A 476 -5.75 -15.57 26.69
N PRO A 477 -6.91 -15.10 26.18
CA PRO A 477 -8.08 -14.84 27.01
C PRO A 477 -8.50 -16.06 27.82
N SER A 478 -8.64 -15.90 29.13
CA SER A 478 -8.94 -16.99 30.06
C SER A 478 -10.42 -17.38 30.11
N SER A 479 -11.31 -16.62 29.48
CA SER A 479 -12.74 -16.91 29.45
C SER A 479 -13.42 -16.32 28.22
N PHE A 480 -14.54 -16.95 27.85
CA PHE A 480 -15.40 -16.44 26.76
C PHE A 480 -15.89 -15.02 27.05
N LYS A 481 -16.17 -14.66 28.31
CA LYS A 481 -16.62 -13.31 28.68
C LYS A 481 -15.56 -12.24 28.35
N VAL A 482 -14.30 -12.52 28.60
CA VAL A 482 -13.19 -11.62 28.23
C VAL A 482 -13.05 -11.52 26.72
N LEU A 483 -13.08 -12.66 26.04
CA LEU A 483 -12.94 -12.69 24.57
C LEU A 483 -14.11 -11.96 23.88
N ASP A 484 -15.32 -12.10 24.37
CA ASP A 484 -16.51 -11.42 23.87
C ASP A 484 -16.42 -9.89 24.07
N ALA A 485 -15.94 -9.44 25.24
CA ALA A 485 -15.71 -8.01 25.47
C ALA A 485 -14.63 -7.43 24.53
N LEU A 486 -13.55 -8.17 24.28
CA LEU A 486 -12.52 -7.78 23.33
C LEU A 486 -13.05 -7.76 21.90
N SER A 487 -13.91 -8.70 21.54
CA SER A 487 -14.53 -8.75 20.21
C SER A 487 -15.41 -7.53 19.96
N ARG A 488 -16.22 -7.14 20.95
CA ARG A 488 -17.00 -5.89 20.85
C ARG A 488 -16.12 -4.66 20.71
N LEU A 489 -14.98 -4.64 21.35
CA LEU A 489 -14.04 -3.54 21.20
C LEU A 489 -13.44 -3.49 19.78
N VAL A 490 -13.09 -4.65 19.20
CA VAL A 490 -12.68 -4.70 17.78
C VAL A 490 -13.78 -4.15 16.87
N ASP A 491 -15.04 -4.47 17.18
CA ASP A 491 -16.17 -3.96 16.38
C ASP A 491 -16.28 -2.44 16.50
N LEU A 492 -16.15 -1.87 17.69
CA LEU A 492 -16.13 -0.41 17.88
C LEU A 492 -14.93 0.25 17.21
N ASN A 493 -13.75 -0.32 17.32
CA ASN A 493 -12.53 0.19 16.70
C ASN A 493 -12.62 0.29 15.17
N ASN A 494 -13.45 -0.55 14.57
CA ASN A 494 -13.66 -0.63 13.13
C ASN A 494 -14.98 0.00 12.67
N GLY A 495 -15.72 0.66 13.54
CA GLY A 495 -16.97 1.34 13.20
C GLY A 495 -18.16 0.43 12.88
N PHE A 496 -18.11 -0.88 13.21
CA PHE A 496 -19.20 -1.82 12.88
C PHE A 496 -20.53 -1.47 13.54
N ASP A 497 -20.52 -0.66 14.60
CA ASP A 497 -21.72 -0.14 15.26
C ASP A 497 -22.41 0.98 14.43
N GLN A 498 -21.73 1.52 13.42
CA GLN A 498 -22.27 2.53 12.51
C GLN A 498 -23.03 1.91 11.33
N ARG A 499 -22.79 0.64 11.04
CA ARG A 499 -23.36 -0.05 9.88
C ARG A 499 -24.88 -0.05 9.92
N GLY A 500 -25.47 0.28 8.78
CA GLY A 500 -26.92 0.28 8.60
C GLY A 500 -27.65 1.46 9.21
N LYS A 501 -26.96 2.42 9.79
CA LYS A 501 -27.55 3.70 10.17
C LYS A 501 -27.94 4.46 8.92
N GLU A 502 -29.22 4.79 8.79
CA GLU A 502 -29.72 5.53 7.63
C GLU A 502 -29.33 7.03 7.75
N ASP A 503 -28.61 7.53 6.77
CA ASP A 503 -28.34 8.96 6.65
C ASP A 503 -29.36 9.63 5.74
N PHE A 504 -30.20 10.50 6.33
CA PHE A 504 -31.25 11.20 5.61
C PHE A 504 -30.75 12.21 4.59
N MET A 505 -29.54 12.75 4.77
CA MET A 505 -28.95 13.66 3.80
C MET A 505 -28.47 12.87 2.59
N MET A 506 -27.76 11.76 2.80
CA MET A 506 -27.31 10.89 1.71
C MET A 506 -28.49 10.32 0.93
N LYS A 507 -29.53 9.87 1.59
CA LYS A 507 -30.76 9.42 0.93
C LYS A 507 -31.42 10.52 0.08
N PHE A 508 -31.47 11.76 0.59
CA PHE A 508 -31.96 12.88 -0.19
C PHE A 508 -31.09 13.14 -1.41
N LEU A 509 -29.76 13.17 -1.24
CA LEU A 509 -28.82 13.46 -2.30
C LEU A 509 -28.74 12.35 -3.36
N GLY A 510 -28.85 11.09 -2.99
CA GLY A 510 -28.91 9.97 -3.91
C GLY A 510 -30.08 10.02 -4.89
N HIS A 511 -31.19 10.75 -4.54
CA HIS A 511 -32.26 11.07 -5.47
C HIS A 511 -31.99 12.30 -6.34
N LYS A 512 -30.99 13.10 -6.01
CA LYS A 512 -30.68 14.37 -6.71
C LYS A 512 -29.48 14.24 -7.63
N ILE A 513 -28.43 13.59 -7.16
CA ILE A 513 -27.15 13.49 -7.88
C ILE A 513 -27.21 12.29 -8.83
N LYS A 514 -26.82 12.50 -10.06
CA LYS A 514 -26.74 11.47 -11.12
C LYS A 514 -25.35 11.35 -11.70
N HIS A 515 -24.56 12.40 -11.55
CA HIS A 515 -23.22 12.51 -12.09
C HIS A 515 -22.24 12.83 -10.97
N VAL A 516 -21.23 12.03 -10.84
CA VAL A 516 -20.07 12.30 -9.99
C VAL A 516 -18.85 12.44 -10.89
N VAL A 517 -18.14 13.54 -10.75
CA VAL A 517 -16.81 13.72 -11.34
C VAL A 517 -15.81 13.60 -10.21
N TYR A 518 -15.06 12.51 -10.23
CA TYR A 518 -14.07 12.18 -9.22
C TYR A 518 -12.68 12.51 -9.76
N VAL A 519 -12.03 13.48 -9.16
CA VAL A 519 -10.70 13.97 -9.53
C VAL A 519 -9.72 13.51 -8.46
N VAL A 520 -8.69 12.80 -8.87
CA VAL A 520 -7.55 12.43 -8.03
C VAL A 520 -6.34 13.21 -8.52
N LYS A 521 -5.60 13.78 -7.58
CA LYS A 521 -4.43 14.61 -7.74
C LYS A 521 -3.24 14.00 -6.98
N GLU A 522 -2.11 14.69 -6.91
CA GLU A 522 -0.84 14.11 -6.48
C GLU A 522 -0.17 14.90 -5.33
N ASN A 523 -0.12 14.26 -4.18
CA ASN A 523 0.85 14.35 -3.09
C ASN A 523 0.98 15.69 -2.35
N ARG A 524 -0.14 16.40 -2.07
CA ARG A 524 -0.05 17.66 -1.29
C ARG A 524 -0.79 17.59 0.03
N THR A 525 -0.10 18.06 1.11
CA THR A 525 -0.75 18.25 2.41
C THR A 525 -1.63 19.49 2.43
N TYR A 526 -2.54 19.58 3.43
CA TYR A 526 -3.39 20.74 3.62
C TYR A 526 -2.60 22.03 3.78
N ASP A 527 -1.58 22.04 4.66
CA ASP A 527 -0.81 23.28 4.90
C ASP A 527 0.04 23.72 3.72
N GLN A 528 0.51 22.78 2.89
CA GLN A 528 1.30 23.16 1.70
C GLN A 528 0.50 24.03 0.72
N ILE A 529 -0.81 23.82 0.65
CA ILE A 529 -1.69 24.53 -0.31
C ILE A 529 -2.58 25.53 0.42
N LEU A 530 -3.31 25.12 1.46
CA LEU A 530 -4.36 25.88 2.12
C LEU A 530 -3.97 26.42 3.51
N GLY A 531 -2.72 26.32 3.89
CA GLY A 531 -2.26 26.79 5.19
C GLY A 531 -2.44 28.30 5.41
N ASP A 532 -2.49 29.12 4.35
CA ASP A 532 -2.70 30.57 4.39
C ASP A 532 -4.18 30.98 4.26
N LEU A 533 -5.13 30.04 4.31
CA LEU A 533 -6.55 30.41 4.36
C LEU A 533 -6.88 31.23 5.61
N PRO A 534 -7.77 32.22 5.50
CA PRO A 534 -8.20 33.03 6.64
C PRO A 534 -9.17 32.32 7.58
N VAL A 535 -9.53 31.07 7.26
CA VAL A 535 -10.47 30.22 8.00
C VAL A 535 -9.94 28.80 8.06
N GLY A 536 -10.43 28.02 9.01
CA GLY A 536 -9.98 26.64 9.20
C GLY A 536 -8.69 26.56 10.03
N ASN A 537 -8.10 25.38 10.10
CA ASN A 537 -6.90 25.07 10.90
C ASN A 537 -5.65 24.96 10.00
N GLY A 538 -5.22 26.08 9.40
CA GLY A 538 -4.02 26.16 8.57
C GLY A 538 -2.83 26.81 9.27
N ASP A 539 -1.60 26.47 8.87
CA ASP A 539 -0.38 27.17 9.26
C ASP A 539 0.26 27.87 8.05
N PRO A 540 0.13 29.24 7.94
CA PRO A 540 0.69 29.98 6.82
C PRO A 540 2.22 29.84 6.66
N ALA A 541 2.93 29.50 7.72
CA ALA A 541 4.38 29.30 7.65
C ALA A 541 4.77 28.06 6.85
N LEU A 542 3.86 27.09 6.74
CA LEU A 542 4.05 25.85 5.99
C LEU A 542 3.55 25.93 4.55
N THR A 543 2.75 26.96 4.21
CA THR A 543 2.20 27.08 2.86
C THR A 543 3.31 27.28 1.84
N LEU A 544 3.46 26.29 0.98
CA LEU A 544 4.47 26.31 -0.09
C LEU A 544 3.94 27.06 -1.31
N LEU A 545 2.68 26.86 -1.63
CA LEU A 545 2.02 27.31 -2.87
C LEU A 545 0.78 28.16 -2.53
N PRO A 546 0.99 29.41 -2.10
CA PRO A 546 -0.06 30.29 -1.58
C PRO A 546 -1.06 30.76 -2.64
N GLN A 547 -2.10 31.45 -2.19
CA GLN A 547 -3.24 31.94 -2.98
C GLN A 547 -2.92 32.53 -4.37
N PRO A 548 -1.87 33.34 -4.58
CA PRO A 548 -1.60 33.87 -5.93
C PRO A 548 -1.22 32.80 -6.96
N ILE A 549 -0.70 31.63 -6.50
CA ILE A 549 -0.31 30.49 -7.34
C ILE A 549 -1.47 29.52 -7.50
N SER A 550 -2.23 29.28 -6.42
CA SER A 550 -3.35 28.32 -6.37
C SER A 550 -4.70 28.98 -6.06
N PRO A 551 -5.12 30.03 -6.84
CA PRO A 551 -6.31 30.82 -6.51
C PRO A 551 -7.62 30.04 -6.57
N ASN A 552 -7.71 29.00 -7.41
CA ASN A 552 -8.94 28.21 -7.53
C ASN A 552 -9.10 27.23 -6.37
N HIS A 553 -8.04 26.62 -5.90
CA HIS A 553 -8.06 25.80 -4.69
C HIS A 553 -8.53 26.60 -3.49
N HIS A 554 -7.98 27.80 -3.28
CA HIS A 554 -8.39 28.71 -2.22
C HIS A 554 -9.85 29.17 -2.39
N LYS A 555 -10.22 29.55 -3.60
CA LYS A 555 -11.59 30.05 -3.88
C LYS A 555 -12.62 28.93 -3.71
N LEU A 556 -12.33 27.71 -4.12
CA LEU A 556 -13.21 26.56 -3.93
C LEU A 556 -13.43 26.26 -2.44
N ALA A 557 -12.35 26.26 -1.65
CA ALA A 557 -12.44 26.09 -0.20
C ALA A 557 -13.28 27.18 0.46
N LEU A 558 -13.08 28.46 0.07
CA LEU A 558 -13.79 29.61 0.65
C LEU A 558 -15.22 29.76 0.16
N ASP A 559 -15.52 29.48 -1.11
CA ASP A 559 -16.85 29.61 -1.68
C ASP A 559 -17.79 28.48 -1.31
N TYR A 560 -17.22 27.27 -1.09
CA TYR A 560 -17.97 26.07 -0.70
C TYR A 560 -17.64 25.67 0.75
N VAL A 561 -17.00 24.58 0.96
CA VAL A 561 -16.66 24.07 2.28
C VAL A 561 -15.15 23.92 2.41
N THR A 562 -14.58 24.55 3.42
CA THR A 562 -13.21 24.27 3.86
C THR A 562 -13.23 23.01 4.71
N LEU A 563 -12.55 21.97 4.25
CA LEU A 563 -12.34 20.71 4.97
C LEU A 563 -10.95 20.75 5.60
N ASP A 564 -10.84 21.18 6.85
CA ASP A 564 -9.57 21.43 7.52
C ASP A 564 -9.08 20.25 8.38
N ASN A 565 -9.82 19.13 8.31
CA ASN A 565 -9.53 17.92 9.08
C ASN A 565 -9.78 16.65 8.25
N PHE A 566 -9.29 16.65 7.01
CA PHE A 566 -9.36 15.54 6.08
C PHE A 566 -8.00 14.84 6.00
N TYR A 567 -8.01 13.51 5.91
CA TYR A 567 -6.79 12.69 5.92
C TYR A 567 -6.79 11.71 4.76
N ASP A 568 -5.70 11.68 4.01
CA ASP A 568 -5.44 10.60 3.07
C ASP A 568 -5.07 9.33 3.84
N SER A 569 -5.58 8.20 3.33
CA SER A 569 -5.42 6.90 4.01
C SER A 569 -4.18 6.15 3.55
N GLY A 570 -3.55 6.59 2.45
CA GLY A 570 -2.34 6.01 1.87
C GLY A 570 -1.07 6.72 2.29
N GLU A 571 0.02 6.00 2.29
CA GLU A 571 1.35 6.50 2.65
C GLU A 571 2.15 6.99 1.43
N SER A 572 1.79 6.53 0.24
CA SER A 572 2.40 6.83 -1.06
C SER A 572 1.47 6.40 -2.18
N SER A 573 1.72 6.81 -3.41
CA SER A 573 0.82 6.53 -4.54
C SER A 573 0.57 5.04 -4.76
N GLY A 574 1.57 4.17 -4.56
CA GLY A 574 1.38 2.71 -4.61
C GLY A 574 0.37 2.15 -3.61
N VAL A 575 0.00 2.92 -2.59
CA VAL A 575 -1.01 2.60 -1.57
C VAL A 575 -2.22 3.51 -1.70
N GLY A 576 -2.03 4.80 -1.95
CA GLY A 576 -3.05 5.83 -2.01
C GLY A 576 -4.09 5.58 -3.10
N TRP A 577 -3.66 5.11 -4.28
CA TRP A 577 -4.56 4.71 -5.35
C TRP A 577 -5.49 3.56 -4.95
N ASN A 578 -5.05 2.65 -4.09
CA ASN A 578 -5.90 1.60 -3.57
C ASN A 578 -6.98 2.19 -2.65
N TRP A 579 -6.58 3.03 -1.70
CA TRP A 579 -7.52 3.70 -0.80
C TRP A 579 -8.52 4.58 -1.54
N SER A 580 -8.07 5.35 -2.53
CA SER A 580 -8.92 6.28 -3.29
C SER A 580 -9.89 5.56 -4.25
N THR A 581 -9.60 4.33 -4.66
CA THR A 581 -10.40 3.62 -5.67
C THR A 581 -11.23 2.45 -5.15
N TYR A 582 -10.85 1.87 -3.98
CA TYR A 582 -11.65 0.83 -3.36
C TYR A 582 -11.70 0.86 -1.82
N ALA A 583 -11.28 1.98 -1.23
CA ALA A 583 -11.38 2.26 0.21
C ALA A 583 -10.67 1.21 1.10
N ALA A 584 -9.67 0.53 0.60
CA ALA A 584 -8.91 -0.51 1.28
C ALA A 584 -7.55 -0.73 0.63
N THR A 585 -6.77 -1.63 1.20
CA THR A 585 -5.56 -2.19 0.59
C THR A 585 -5.63 -3.72 0.59
N THR A 586 -4.65 -4.37 -0.03
CA THR A 586 -4.45 -5.82 0.06
C THR A 586 -3.21 -6.13 0.90
N ASP A 587 -3.07 -7.38 1.34
CA ASP A 587 -1.86 -7.80 2.06
C ASP A 587 -0.60 -7.72 1.19
N TYR A 588 -0.75 -7.89 -0.12
CA TYR A 588 0.32 -7.64 -1.08
C TYR A 588 0.80 -6.19 -1.01
N THR A 589 -0.11 -5.23 -1.17
CA THR A 589 0.19 -3.80 -1.13
C THR A 589 0.91 -3.42 0.18
N GLU A 590 0.37 -3.82 1.31
CA GLU A 590 0.91 -3.49 2.63
C GLU A 590 2.32 -4.03 2.88
N LYS A 591 2.66 -5.19 2.31
CA LYS A 591 3.98 -5.80 2.48
C LYS A 591 4.95 -5.44 1.38
N HIS A 592 4.47 -5.29 0.15
CA HIS A 592 5.30 -5.06 -1.02
C HIS A 592 5.71 -3.59 -1.13
N GLN A 593 4.76 -2.66 -1.00
CA GLN A 593 5.04 -1.25 -1.21
C GLN A 593 6.02 -0.69 -0.17
N SER A 594 5.87 -1.03 1.10
CA SER A 594 6.79 -0.56 2.14
C SER A 594 8.25 -0.94 1.88
N VAL A 595 8.51 -2.16 1.43
CA VAL A 595 9.87 -2.61 1.11
C VAL A 595 10.35 -2.08 -0.23
N LEU A 596 9.46 -1.92 -1.19
CA LEU A 596 9.77 -1.34 -2.50
C LEU A 596 10.26 0.11 -2.34
N TYR A 597 9.50 0.94 -1.64
CA TYR A 597 9.89 2.32 -1.32
C TYR A 597 11.15 2.38 -0.41
N GLY A 598 11.34 1.38 0.43
CA GLY A 598 12.57 1.18 1.19
C GLY A 598 13.80 0.85 0.34
N ASN A 599 13.61 0.46 -0.91
CA ASN A 599 14.68 0.18 -1.87
C ASN A 599 14.90 1.40 -2.78
N ALA A 600 15.56 2.42 -2.31
CA ALA A 600 15.77 3.68 -3.02
C ALA A 600 15.81 3.54 -4.56
N GLY A 601 14.80 4.06 -5.26
CA GLY A 601 14.64 3.93 -6.71
C GLY A 601 14.01 2.61 -7.19
N PHE A 602 13.31 1.88 -6.30
CA PHE A 602 12.56 0.64 -6.62
C PHE A 602 13.42 -0.48 -7.23
N ASN A 603 14.69 -0.53 -6.90
CA ASN A 603 15.60 -1.50 -7.47
C ASN A 603 15.27 -2.93 -7.04
N GLY A 604 15.08 -3.81 -8.00
CA GLY A 604 14.96 -5.24 -7.80
C GLY A 604 13.56 -5.73 -7.41
N LEU A 605 12.56 -4.85 -7.36
CA LEU A 605 11.15 -5.20 -7.18
C LEU A 605 10.30 -4.57 -8.26
N THR A 606 9.23 -5.23 -8.63
CA THR A 606 8.26 -4.71 -9.58
C THR A 606 7.46 -3.58 -8.94
N TYR A 607 7.32 -2.47 -9.63
CA TYR A 607 6.43 -1.40 -9.22
C TYR A 607 5.02 -1.68 -9.73
N ASP A 608 4.26 -2.40 -8.95
CA ASP A 608 2.84 -2.63 -9.16
C ASP A 608 2.04 -1.64 -8.35
N TYR A 609 1.76 -0.51 -8.94
CA TYR A 609 0.88 0.48 -8.36
C TYR A 609 -0.42 0.57 -9.16
N GLU A 610 -1.37 1.29 -8.65
CA GLU A 610 -2.64 1.51 -9.33
C GLU A 610 -3.33 0.21 -9.77
N GLY A 611 -3.11 -0.88 -9.02
CA GLY A 611 -3.80 -2.14 -9.26
C GLY A 611 -3.34 -2.94 -10.48
N THR A 612 -2.13 -2.76 -10.96
CA THR A 612 -1.63 -3.49 -12.13
C THR A 612 -0.41 -4.32 -11.85
N THR A 613 -0.32 -5.47 -12.49
CA THR A 613 0.85 -6.34 -12.46
C THR A 613 1.72 -6.07 -13.69
N ARG A 614 3.00 -5.71 -13.47
CA ARG A 614 3.87 -5.23 -14.52
C ARG A 614 4.96 -6.18 -14.96
N ASN A 615 5.20 -7.24 -14.23
CA ASN A 615 6.20 -8.23 -14.58
C ASN A 615 5.66 -9.35 -15.49
N ILE A 616 4.50 -9.16 -16.09
CA ILE A 616 3.91 -10.08 -17.04
C ILE A 616 4.07 -9.53 -18.46
N ASN A 617 4.74 -10.29 -19.31
CA ASN A 617 4.81 -9.94 -20.71
C ASN A 617 3.44 -10.21 -21.37
N PRO A 618 2.74 -9.18 -21.88
CA PRO A 618 1.46 -9.35 -22.53
C PRO A 618 1.54 -10.06 -23.87
N GLY A 619 2.74 -10.35 -24.38
CA GLY A 619 2.91 -10.91 -25.72
C GLY A 619 2.56 -9.94 -26.85
N LEU A 620 2.72 -8.65 -26.61
CA LEU A 620 2.51 -7.65 -27.67
C LEU A 620 3.41 -7.93 -28.86
N PRO A 621 2.90 -7.73 -30.11
CA PRO A 621 3.71 -7.94 -31.28
C PRO A 621 4.87 -6.95 -31.31
N GLN A 622 6.07 -7.45 -31.62
CA GLN A 622 7.25 -6.61 -31.78
C GLN A 622 7.24 -5.87 -33.16
N THR A 623 6.49 -6.39 -34.10
CA THR A 623 6.37 -5.82 -35.47
C THR A 623 4.91 -5.90 -35.91
N SER A 624 4.52 -5.03 -36.84
CA SER A 624 3.16 -5.00 -37.38
C SER A 624 2.77 -6.27 -38.16
N SER A 625 3.71 -7.13 -38.51
CA SER A 625 3.46 -8.41 -39.16
C SER A 625 3.09 -9.54 -38.19
N GLN A 626 3.29 -9.39 -36.89
CA GLN A 626 2.93 -10.38 -35.91
C GLN A 626 1.46 -10.21 -35.50
N PRO A 627 0.73 -11.30 -35.24
CA PRO A 627 -0.63 -11.18 -34.69
C PRO A 627 -0.61 -10.59 -33.30
N SER A 628 -1.47 -9.61 -33.04
CA SER A 628 -1.67 -9.08 -31.70
C SER A 628 -2.53 -10.04 -30.87
N PRO A 629 -2.12 -10.41 -29.66
CA PRO A 629 -2.95 -11.18 -28.74
C PRO A 629 -4.11 -10.35 -28.20
N ILE A 630 -4.09 -9.05 -28.39
CA ILE A 630 -5.07 -8.11 -27.87
C ILE A 630 -6.02 -7.71 -28.97
N THR A 631 -7.25 -8.17 -28.86
CA THR A 631 -8.35 -7.85 -29.78
C THR A 631 -9.09 -6.56 -29.42
N VAL A 632 -8.41 -5.67 -28.73
CA VAL A 632 -9.03 -4.43 -28.25
C VAL A 632 -8.87 -3.29 -29.26
N ARG A 633 -9.67 -2.27 -29.06
CA ARG A 633 -9.82 -1.03 -29.82
C ARG A 633 -8.52 -0.37 -30.31
N VAL A 634 -7.41 -0.77 -29.76
CA VAL A 634 -6.11 -0.26 -30.11
C VAL A 634 -5.44 -1.24 -31.09
N THR A 635 -5.75 -1.10 -32.35
CA THR A 635 -5.04 -1.83 -33.40
C THR A 635 -3.68 -1.16 -33.65
N GLY A 636 -2.62 -1.96 -33.73
CA GLY A 636 -1.29 -1.45 -34.06
C GLY A 636 -0.39 -1.14 -32.86
N LEU A 637 -0.78 -1.51 -31.64
CA LEU A 637 0.13 -1.52 -30.52
C LEU A 637 1.30 -2.47 -30.78
N LEU A 638 2.49 -1.94 -30.67
CA LEU A 638 3.74 -2.69 -30.84
C LEU A 638 4.60 -2.49 -29.61
N ASP A 639 5.25 -3.55 -29.20
CA ASP A 639 6.35 -3.50 -28.25
C ASP A 639 7.62 -4.01 -28.92
N PRO A 640 8.42 -3.13 -29.53
CA PRO A 640 9.66 -3.53 -30.21
C PRO A 640 10.67 -4.20 -29.29
N SER A 641 10.60 -3.93 -27.97
CA SER A 641 11.47 -4.59 -27.00
C SER A 641 11.07 -6.05 -26.78
N GLY A 642 9.82 -6.41 -27.04
CA GLY A 642 9.24 -7.70 -26.68
C GLY A 642 9.15 -7.96 -25.17
N GLN A 643 9.24 -6.91 -24.36
CA GLN A 643 9.37 -7.02 -22.91
C GLN A 643 8.32 -6.23 -22.14
N SER A 644 7.33 -5.69 -22.82
CA SER A 644 6.22 -5.03 -22.17
C SER A 644 5.54 -5.99 -21.19
N SER A 645 5.46 -5.55 -19.95
CA SER A 645 4.97 -6.35 -18.84
C SER A 645 3.51 -6.12 -18.52
N ILE A 646 2.86 -5.31 -19.30
CA ILE A 646 1.53 -4.85 -18.98
C ILE A 646 0.53 -5.62 -19.80
N LEU A 647 -0.30 -6.39 -19.12
CA LEU A 647 -1.28 -7.28 -19.75
C LEU A 647 -2.69 -6.86 -19.39
N PRO A 648 -3.43 -6.23 -20.32
CA PRO A 648 -4.85 -5.96 -20.10
C PRO A 648 -5.60 -7.26 -19.83
N GLY A 649 -6.39 -7.27 -18.78
CA GLY A 649 -7.14 -8.45 -18.38
C GLY A 649 -6.33 -9.52 -17.67
N SER A 650 -5.07 -9.28 -17.36
CA SER A 650 -4.36 -10.12 -16.42
C SER A 650 -4.97 -9.97 -15.03
N LYS A 651 -4.87 -11.04 -14.23
CA LYS A 651 -5.33 -10.98 -12.86
C LYS A 651 -4.45 -10.03 -12.07
N ASP A 652 -5.08 -9.12 -11.37
CA ASP A 652 -4.41 -8.06 -10.65
C ASP A 652 -4.07 -8.51 -9.23
N VAL A 653 -2.81 -8.49 -8.87
CA VAL A 653 -2.35 -8.87 -7.54
C VAL A 653 -2.67 -7.80 -6.49
N ASN A 654 -2.76 -6.54 -6.90
CA ASN A 654 -3.19 -5.44 -6.04
C ASN A 654 -4.71 -5.31 -5.93
N GLY A 655 -5.46 -5.95 -6.83
CA GLY A 655 -6.88 -5.77 -6.95
C GLY A 655 -7.64 -6.25 -5.72
N PRO A 656 -8.71 -5.53 -5.35
CA PRO A 656 -9.58 -5.95 -4.27
C PRO A 656 -10.41 -7.19 -4.67
N ALA A 657 -10.85 -7.91 -3.65
CA ALA A 657 -11.77 -9.03 -3.84
C ALA A 657 -12.99 -8.63 -4.68
N GLY A 658 -13.30 -9.41 -5.71
CA GLY A 658 -14.42 -9.14 -6.58
C GLY A 658 -14.17 -8.18 -7.74
N SER A 659 -12.92 -7.75 -7.94
CA SER A 659 -12.57 -6.91 -9.09
C SER A 659 -12.86 -7.62 -10.42
N GLY A 660 -13.33 -6.85 -11.41
CA GLY A 660 -13.67 -7.36 -12.74
C GLY A 660 -14.87 -8.31 -12.79
N ASN A 661 -15.58 -8.52 -11.70
CA ASN A 661 -16.72 -9.44 -11.66
C ASN A 661 -18.06 -8.69 -11.87
N TRP A 662 -18.75 -9.03 -12.94
CA TRP A 662 -20.00 -8.39 -13.38
C TRP A 662 -21.26 -8.95 -12.76
N ASN A 663 -21.18 -10.02 -11.98
CA ASN A 663 -22.33 -10.59 -11.34
C ASN A 663 -22.91 -9.57 -10.32
N PRO A 664 -24.18 -9.15 -10.45
CA PRO A 664 -24.79 -8.16 -9.56
C PRO A 664 -24.87 -8.61 -8.09
N ASN A 665 -24.68 -9.89 -7.82
CA ASN A 665 -24.66 -10.43 -6.46
C ASN A 665 -23.26 -10.42 -5.83
N VAL A 666 -22.23 -10.07 -6.59
CA VAL A 666 -20.86 -9.93 -6.07
C VAL A 666 -20.73 -8.57 -5.38
N VAL A 667 -20.06 -8.56 -4.25
CA VAL A 667 -19.66 -7.36 -3.51
C VAL A 667 -18.14 -7.22 -3.62
N GLY A 668 -17.66 -5.99 -3.63
CA GLY A 668 -16.23 -5.72 -3.76
C GLY A 668 -15.86 -5.20 -5.15
N GLY A 669 -14.58 -5.31 -5.48
CA GLY A 669 -14.00 -4.69 -6.65
C GLY A 669 -13.75 -3.20 -6.42
N TYR A 670 -13.40 -2.54 -7.48
CA TYR A 670 -13.17 -1.10 -7.51
C TYR A 670 -14.49 -0.31 -7.57
N LEU A 671 -14.40 0.98 -7.31
CA LEU A 671 -15.54 1.92 -7.40
C LEU A 671 -16.27 1.82 -8.74
N TRP A 672 -15.55 1.69 -9.85
CA TRP A 672 -16.15 1.51 -11.17
C TRP A 672 -16.81 0.15 -11.36
N ASP A 673 -16.31 -0.92 -10.72
CA ASP A 673 -16.96 -2.24 -10.76
C ASP A 673 -18.36 -2.17 -10.11
N ALA A 674 -18.44 -1.53 -8.95
CA ALA A 674 -19.71 -1.32 -8.25
C ALA A 674 -20.65 -0.42 -9.07
N ALA A 675 -20.13 0.66 -9.66
CA ALA A 675 -20.92 1.54 -10.52
C ALA A 675 -21.49 0.79 -11.73
N LEU A 676 -20.68 0.00 -12.42
CA LEU A 676 -21.12 -0.77 -13.59
C LEU A 676 -22.12 -1.86 -13.22
N ARG A 677 -21.92 -2.57 -12.10
CA ARG A 677 -22.90 -3.52 -11.57
C ARG A 677 -24.24 -2.88 -11.24
N ALA A 678 -24.22 -1.64 -10.79
CA ALA A 678 -25.43 -0.83 -10.54
C ALA A 678 -26.04 -0.20 -11.81
N GLY A 679 -25.52 -0.54 -13.00
CA GLY A 679 -26.02 -0.01 -14.27
C GLY A 679 -25.65 1.45 -14.53
N LYS A 680 -24.64 1.98 -13.85
CA LYS A 680 -24.14 3.34 -14.07
C LYS A 680 -23.16 3.36 -15.24
N THR A 681 -23.13 4.49 -15.94
CA THR A 681 -22.11 4.72 -16.98
C THR A 681 -20.82 5.25 -16.35
N VAL A 682 -19.70 4.72 -16.82
CA VAL A 682 -18.36 5.08 -16.34
C VAL A 682 -17.50 5.54 -17.51
N ARG A 683 -16.72 6.57 -17.31
CA ARG A 683 -15.68 7.01 -18.24
C ARG A 683 -14.40 7.30 -17.48
N ASN A 684 -13.29 6.77 -17.97
CA ASN A 684 -11.98 6.87 -17.36
C ASN A 684 -11.09 7.84 -18.14
N TYR A 685 -10.54 8.80 -17.44
CA TYR A 685 -9.62 9.82 -17.90
C TYR A 685 -8.37 9.80 -16.99
N GLY A 686 -7.50 8.84 -17.23
CA GLY A 686 -6.18 8.78 -16.61
C GLY A 686 -5.99 7.81 -15.46
N PHE A 687 -7.06 7.23 -14.85
CA PHE A 687 -6.91 6.22 -13.81
C PHE A 687 -6.37 4.92 -14.39
N TYR A 688 -5.36 4.35 -13.75
CA TYR A 688 -4.76 3.06 -14.13
C TYR A 688 -4.25 3.04 -15.58
N ILE A 689 -3.91 4.20 -16.09
CA ILE A 689 -3.17 4.35 -17.33
C ILE A 689 -1.73 4.60 -16.95
N ASP A 690 -0.89 3.68 -17.34
CA ASP A 690 0.53 3.87 -17.17
C ASP A 690 1.05 4.94 -18.14
N LEU A 691 2.29 5.33 -17.91
CA LEU A 691 3.00 6.29 -18.71
C LEU A 691 2.73 6.11 -20.21
N ALA A 692 2.27 7.16 -20.82
CA ALA A 692 2.08 7.20 -22.26
C ALA A 692 3.43 7.21 -22.97
N TYR A 693 4.07 6.07 -23.07
CA TYR A 693 5.25 5.91 -23.92
C TYR A 693 4.83 5.83 -25.36
N TYR A 694 5.25 6.81 -26.12
CA TYR A 694 5.12 6.78 -27.54
C TYR A 694 6.39 6.20 -28.15
N ASN A 695 6.22 5.25 -29.02
CA ASN A 695 7.35 4.69 -29.76
C ASN A 695 7.81 5.70 -30.81
N THR A 696 8.79 6.53 -30.45
CA THR A 696 9.39 7.50 -31.35
C THR A 696 10.12 6.82 -32.53
N SER A 697 10.52 5.57 -32.37
CA SER A 697 11.18 4.81 -33.46
C SER A 697 10.22 4.34 -34.55
N SER A 698 8.92 4.33 -34.34
CA SER A 698 7.92 3.98 -35.35
C SER A 698 7.43 5.16 -36.18
N GLY A 699 8.03 6.32 -36.05
CA GLY A 699 7.61 7.54 -36.76
C GLY A 699 6.35 8.19 -36.18
N GLN A 700 5.95 7.79 -34.99
CA GLN A 700 4.84 8.43 -34.32
C GLN A 700 5.19 9.82 -33.81
N VAL A 701 4.17 10.64 -33.65
CA VAL A 701 4.31 12.03 -33.18
C VAL A 701 4.99 12.03 -31.82
N ASP A 702 5.98 12.87 -31.67
CA ASP A 702 6.64 13.13 -30.43
C ASP A 702 5.60 13.63 -29.41
N PRO A 703 5.35 12.90 -28.31
CA PRO A 703 4.31 13.24 -27.35
C PRO A 703 4.64 14.50 -26.53
N THR A 704 5.86 15.00 -26.65
CA THR A 704 6.28 16.23 -25.98
C THR A 704 6.03 17.48 -26.81
N LYS A 705 5.45 17.34 -28.02
CA LYS A 705 5.17 18.47 -28.91
C LYS A 705 3.67 18.61 -29.12
N PRO A 706 3.13 19.81 -29.06
CA PRO A 706 1.74 20.08 -29.39
C PRO A 706 1.40 19.59 -30.79
N ASP A 707 0.18 19.10 -30.99
CA ASP A 707 -0.36 18.84 -32.30
C ASP A 707 -0.38 20.13 -33.11
N PRO A 708 0.33 20.22 -34.24
CA PRO A 708 0.32 21.43 -35.05
C PRO A 708 -1.05 21.84 -35.57
N ALA A 709 -1.97 20.88 -35.70
CA ALA A 709 -3.34 21.13 -36.12
C ALA A 709 -4.24 21.64 -34.97
N ASN A 710 -3.88 21.37 -33.74
CA ASN A 710 -4.62 21.79 -32.55
C ASN A 710 -3.68 21.96 -31.35
N PRO A 711 -3.00 23.09 -31.22
CA PRO A 711 -2.01 23.32 -30.16
C PRO A 711 -2.59 23.37 -28.74
N LEU A 712 -3.92 23.40 -28.59
CA LEU A 712 -4.59 23.33 -27.28
C LEU A 712 -4.81 21.91 -26.78
N TYR A 713 -4.74 20.96 -27.68
CA TYR A 713 -4.76 19.56 -27.33
C TYR A 713 -3.34 19.08 -27.16
N LEU A 714 -3.25 18.17 -26.26
CA LEU A 714 -2.05 17.43 -26.05
C LEU A 714 -1.31 17.13 -27.30
N PRO A 715 -0.01 17.00 -27.16
CA PRO A 715 0.81 16.26 -28.09
C PRO A 715 0.44 14.76 -28.02
N ILE A 716 -0.85 14.48 -28.01
CA ILE A 716 -1.37 13.14 -28.14
C ILE A 716 -1.58 12.89 -29.61
N SER A 717 -0.84 11.90 -30.11
CA SER A 717 -1.10 11.39 -31.44
C SER A 717 -2.57 10.93 -31.54
N PRO A 718 -3.23 11.13 -32.67
CA PRO A 718 -4.50 10.48 -32.97
C PRO A 718 -4.36 8.95 -33.05
N THR A 719 -3.14 8.41 -33.08
CA THR A 719 -2.84 7.02 -32.88
C THR A 719 -2.61 6.75 -31.39
N PRO A 720 -3.28 5.75 -30.83
CA PRO A 720 -3.13 5.41 -29.40
C PRO A 720 -1.70 4.98 -29.08
N PHE A 721 -1.40 4.90 -27.81
CA PHE A 721 -0.12 4.54 -27.24
C PHE A 721 0.55 3.39 -28.00
N ALA A 722 1.79 3.61 -28.42
CA ALA A 722 2.48 2.64 -29.25
C ALA A 722 3.06 1.46 -28.46
N SER A 723 3.26 1.61 -27.17
CA SER A 723 3.97 0.62 -26.37
C SER A 723 3.36 0.35 -25.02
N LYS A 724 2.35 1.09 -24.63
CA LYS A 724 1.70 0.88 -23.34
C LYS A 724 0.21 0.90 -23.51
N ILE A 725 -0.44 -0.02 -22.83
CA ILE A 725 -1.86 -0.20 -22.86
C ILE A 725 -2.40 0.40 -21.57
N PRO A 726 -3.61 0.97 -21.57
CA PRO A 726 -4.30 1.28 -20.33
C PRO A 726 -4.28 0.08 -19.42
N GLN A 727 -3.83 0.28 -18.21
CA GLN A 727 -3.61 -0.78 -17.23
C GLN A 727 -4.84 -1.07 -16.44
N ALA A 728 -5.99 -0.90 -16.97
CA ALA A 728 -7.17 -1.23 -16.21
C ALA A 728 -7.09 -2.70 -15.78
N PRO A 729 -6.98 -2.98 -14.49
CA PRO A 729 -6.90 -4.35 -13.98
C PRO A 729 -7.99 -5.21 -14.53
N PRO A 730 -9.24 -4.76 -14.56
CA PRO A 730 -10.20 -5.41 -15.41
C PRO A 730 -10.17 -4.77 -16.79
N THR A 731 -10.20 -5.59 -17.81
CA THR A 731 -10.51 -5.18 -19.18
C THR A 731 -11.79 -4.34 -19.28
N VAL A 732 -12.57 -4.31 -18.22
CA VAL A 732 -13.80 -3.53 -18.05
C VAL A 732 -13.62 -2.03 -18.28
N LEU A 733 -12.48 -1.47 -17.95
CA LEU A 733 -12.19 -0.05 -18.22
C LEU A 733 -11.60 0.23 -19.60
N LEU A 734 -11.09 -0.77 -20.31
CA LEU A 734 -10.43 -0.54 -21.60
C LEU A 734 -11.32 0.16 -22.63
N ASP A 735 -12.58 -0.26 -22.76
CA ASP A 735 -13.53 0.33 -23.67
C ASP A 735 -14.18 1.61 -23.15
N LYS A 736 -13.89 1.98 -21.90
CA LYS A 736 -14.39 3.17 -21.20
C LYS A 736 -13.30 4.22 -20.98
N THR A 737 -12.05 3.87 -21.25
CA THR A 737 -10.91 4.76 -21.10
C THR A 737 -10.79 5.66 -22.32
N ASP A 738 -10.57 6.94 -22.05
CA ASP A 738 -10.15 7.88 -23.09
C ASP A 738 -8.67 7.65 -23.37
N ILE A 739 -8.37 7.16 -24.56
CA ILE A 739 -7.01 6.79 -24.96
C ILE A 739 -6.14 8.01 -25.31
N TYR A 740 -6.72 9.19 -25.41
CA TYR A 740 -6.01 10.43 -25.65
C TYR A 740 -5.74 11.20 -24.36
N PHE A 741 -6.35 10.77 -23.26
CA PHE A 741 -6.08 11.34 -21.96
C PHE A 741 -4.89 10.58 -21.33
N ARG A 742 -3.80 11.28 -21.05
CA ARG A 742 -2.60 10.71 -20.50
C ARG A 742 -2.76 10.44 -19.02
N GLY A 743 -2.15 9.37 -18.54
CA GLY A 743 -2.03 9.11 -17.12
C GLY A 743 -0.97 9.98 -16.46
N TYR A 744 -0.13 9.39 -15.64
CA TYR A 744 0.98 10.11 -15.02
C TYR A 744 2.01 10.56 -16.06
N ASP A 745 2.10 11.84 -16.31
CA ASP A 745 3.10 12.44 -17.20
C ASP A 745 3.40 13.89 -16.82
N MET A 746 4.45 14.08 -16.05
CA MET A 746 4.88 15.42 -15.58
C MET A 746 5.42 16.34 -16.67
N LYS A 747 5.49 15.90 -17.91
CA LYS A 747 5.83 16.79 -19.04
C LYS A 747 4.62 17.53 -19.56
N ASN A 748 3.43 17.00 -19.28
CA ASN A 748 2.20 17.44 -19.88
C ASN A 748 1.47 18.47 -19.00
N ALA A 749 0.62 19.28 -19.62
CA ALA A 749 -0.17 20.27 -18.90
C ALA A 749 -1.55 19.72 -18.51
N ASP A 750 -1.97 19.93 -17.29
CA ASP A 750 -3.32 19.57 -16.83
C ASP A 750 -4.42 20.38 -17.55
N ILE A 751 -4.11 21.60 -17.99
CA ILE A 751 -5.02 22.37 -18.86
C ILE A 751 -5.26 21.62 -20.20
N TYR A 752 -4.28 20.92 -20.74
CA TYR A 752 -4.48 20.08 -21.91
C TYR A 752 -5.34 18.86 -21.60
N LEU A 753 -5.14 18.24 -20.45
CA LEU A 753 -5.96 17.13 -19.96
C LEU A 753 -7.42 17.59 -19.76
N PHE A 754 -7.63 18.76 -19.16
CA PHE A 754 -8.96 19.37 -19.07
C PHE A 754 -9.60 19.60 -20.46
N ASN A 755 -8.85 20.08 -21.44
CA ASN A 755 -9.38 20.31 -22.79
C ASN A 755 -9.81 18.98 -23.44
N GLU A 756 -9.04 17.91 -23.25
CA GLU A 756 -9.40 16.58 -23.73
C GLU A 756 -10.65 16.02 -23.05
N TRP A 757 -10.72 16.12 -21.72
CA TRP A 757 -11.92 15.78 -20.97
C TRP A 757 -13.15 16.53 -21.49
N LEU A 758 -13.02 17.84 -21.71
CA LEU A 758 -14.09 18.70 -22.22
C LEU A 758 -14.52 18.28 -23.62
N ARG A 759 -13.56 17.98 -24.50
CA ARG A 759 -13.83 17.48 -25.86
C ARG A 759 -14.66 16.19 -25.79
N ASP A 760 -14.23 15.23 -24.99
CA ASP A 760 -14.89 13.93 -24.88
C ASP A 760 -16.31 14.10 -24.28
N VAL A 761 -16.45 14.85 -23.22
CA VAL A 761 -17.77 15.13 -22.59
C VAL A 761 -18.73 15.87 -23.52
N ASN A 762 -18.22 16.74 -24.39
CA ASN A 762 -19.07 17.44 -25.38
C ASN A 762 -19.55 16.48 -26.50
N VAL A 763 -18.80 15.45 -26.81
CA VAL A 763 -19.16 14.45 -27.82
C VAL A 763 -20.03 13.33 -27.25
N ASN A 764 -19.64 12.82 -26.08
CA ASN A 764 -20.21 11.60 -25.49
C ASN A 764 -21.18 11.87 -24.33
N GLY A 765 -21.28 13.09 -23.85
CA GLY A 765 -22.06 13.49 -22.66
C GLY A 765 -21.35 13.17 -21.35
N LEU A 766 -21.90 13.67 -20.25
CA LEU A 766 -21.37 13.44 -18.91
C LEU A 766 -21.84 12.07 -18.40
N PRO A 767 -20.94 11.13 -18.05
CA PRO A 767 -21.33 9.83 -17.53
C PRO A 767 -21.81 9.93 -16.07
N SER A 768 -22.31 8.82 -15.52
CA SER A 768 -22.66 8.75 -14.09
C SER A 768 -21.43 8.89 -13.19
N LEU A 769 -20.31 8.32 -13.60
CA LEU A 769 -19.02 8.41 -12.91
C LEU A 769 -17.92 8.73 -13.92
N SER A 770 -17.30 9.90 -13.75
CA SER A 770 -16.06 10.30 -14.44
C SER A 770 -14.89 10.12 -13.48
N LEU A 771 -13.88 9.39 -13.89
CA LEU A 771 -12.62 9.18 -13.16
C LEU A 771 -11.56 10.05 -13.84
N VAL A 772 -11.13 11.13 -13.20
CA VAL A 772 -10.25 12.15 -13.81
C VAL A 772 -8.97 12.28 -13.00
N ARG A 773 -7.83 12.24 -13.66
CA ARG A 773 -6.52 12.44 -13.03
C ARG A 773 -5.93 13.78 -13.49
N PHE A 774 -5.50 14.62 -12.53
CA PHE A 774 -4.72 15.82 -12.79
C PHE A 774 -3.42 15.75 -11.98
N PRO A 775 -2.32 15.24 -12.57
CA PRO A 775 -1.13 14.87 -11.80
C PRO A 775 -0.09 15.99 -11.67
N HIS A 776 -0.29 17.18 -12.26
CA HIS A 776 0.80 18.16 -12.40
C HIS A 776 1.25 18.81 -11.09
N ASP A 777 0.53 18.62 -9.99
CA ASP A 777 0.93 19.03 -8.64
C ASP A 777 1.89 18.06 -7.94
N HIS A 778 2.18 16.89 -8.52
CA HIS A 778 3.34 16.07 -8.15
C HIS A 778 4.66 16.80 -8.41
N PHE A 779 4.69 17.62 -9.43
CA PHE A 779 5.85 18.32 -9.97
C PHE A 779 6.91 17.40 -10.58
N GLY A 780 7.63 17.90 -11.56
CA GLY A 780 8.72 17.17 -12.16
C GLY A 780 9.01 17.52 -13.62
N ASN A 781 9.96 16.81 -14.21
CA ASN A 781 10.34 16.98 -15.63
C ASN A 781 10.57 18.44 -16.07
N PHE A 782 11.03 19.29 -15.18
CA PHE A 782 11.16 20.75 -15.41
C PHE A 782 11.96 21.10 -16.64
N GLY A 783 12.92 20.26 -17.05
CA GLY A 783 13.70 20.43 -18.27
C GLY A 783 12.91 20.22 -19.56
N ASN A 784 11.85 19.41 -19.52
CA ASN A 784 11.12 18.90 -20.68
C ASN A 784 9.62 19.21 -20.65
N ALA A 785 9.13 19.91 -19.62
CA ALA A 785 7.72 20.26 -19.49
C ALA A 785 7.29 21.16 -20.66
N VAL A 786 6.11 20.83 -21.24
CA VAL A 786 5.57 21.55 -22.39
C VAL A 786 5.04 22.93 -21.99
N ALA A 787 4.77 23.75 -22.99
CA ALA A 787 4.14 25.08 -22.85
C ALA A 787 4.85 26.02 -21.85
N GLY A 788 6.12 25.77 -21.52
CA GLY A 788 6.90 26.61 -20.62
C GLY A 788 6.60 26.41 -19.12
N LEU A 789 5.90 25.33 -18.75
CA LEU A 789 5.56 24.98 -17.36
C LEU A 789 6.75 24.33 -16.64
N ARG A 790 7.85 25.07 -16.52
CA ARG A 790 9.16 24.54 -16.13
C ARG A 790 9.56 24.86 -14.68
N THR A 791 8.60 25.31 -13.87
CA THR A 791 8.85 25.60 -12.43
C THR A 791 7.71 25.02 -11.59
N VAL A 792 7.99 24.76 -10.31
CA VAL A 792 7.00 24.27 -9.36
C VAL A 792 5.76 25.15 -9.32
N GLU A 793 5.97 26.47 -9.30
CA GLU A 793 4.86 27.43 -9.25
C GLU A 793 4.02 27.42 -10.53
N THR A 794 4.64 27.23 -11.71
CA THR A 794 3.89 27.14 -12.98
C THR A 794 3.15 25.83 -13.12
N GLN A 795 3.71 24.71 -12.63
CA GLN A 795 3.03 23.42 -12.63
C GLN A 795 1.85 23.40 -11.68
N MET A 796 2.00 23.94 -10.45
CA MET A 796 0.86 24.08 -9.54
C MET A 796 -0.21 25.02 -10.10
N ALA A 797 0.18 26.12 -10.73
CA ALA A 797 -0.78 27.05 -11.34
C ALA A 797 -1.55 26.42 -12.50
N ASP A 798 -0.92 25.54 -13.27
CA ASP A 798 -1.55 24.75 -14.32
C ASP A 798 -2.60 23.78 -13.75
N ASN A 799 -2.22 22.99 -12.73
CA ASN A 799 -3.14 22.10 -12.01
C ASN A 799 -4.32 22.90 -11.41
N ASP A 800 -4.03 23.98 -10.68
CA ASP A 800 -5.04 24.83 -10.07
C ASP A 800 -6.05 25.38 -11.09
N TYR A 801 -5.56 25.84 -12.24
CA TYR A 801 -6.43 26.39 -13.27
C TYR A 801 -7.23 25.31 -13.98
N ALA A 802 -6.67 24.14 -14.23
CA ALA A 802 -7.39 22.99 -14.79
C ALA A 802 -8.57 22.58 -13.89
N VAL A 803 -8.35 22.49 -12.58
CA VAL A 803 -9.41 22.26 -11.58
C VAL A 803 -10.46 23.37 -11.63
N GLY A 804 -10.04 24.63 -11.66
CA GLY A 804 -10.94 25.78 -11.77
C GLY A 804 -11.81 25.74 -13.03
N LEU A 805 -11.22 25.44 -14.18
CA LEU A 805 -11.91 25.31 -15.47
C LEU A 805 -12.93 24.15 -15.48
N LEU A 806 -12.58 23.02 -14.87
CA LEU A 806 -13.47 21.87 -14.77
C LEU A 806 -14.74 22.23 -13.98
N VAL A 807 -14.58 22.85 -12.80
CA VAL A 807 -15.72 23.27 -11.97
C VAL A 807 -16.52 24.39 -12.65
N GLU A 808 -15.86 25.36 -13.28
CA GLU A 808 -16.54 26.40 -14.03
C GLU A 808 -17.40 25.84 -15.16
N THR A 809 -16.82 24.96 -15.95
CA THR A 809 -17.50 24.29 -17.07
C THR A 809 -18.71 23.53 -16.59
N LEU A 810 -18.54 22.65 -15.59
CA LEU A 810 -19.65 21.87 -15.04
C LEU A 810 -20.75 22.74 -14.45
N SER A 811 -20.37 23.80 -13.72
CA SER A 811 -21.35 24.71 -13.08
C SER A 811 -22.23 25.50 -14.08
N LYS A 812 -21.81 25.57 -15.32
CA LYS A 812 -22.56 26.25 -16.43
C LYS A 812 -23.38 25.29 -17.27
N ARG A 813 -23.20 23.94 -17.09
CA ARG A 813 -23.92 22.92 -17.85
C ARG A 813 -25.32 22.68 -17.29
N PRO A 814 -26.28 22.22 -18.10
CA PRO A 814 -27.63 21.87 -17.65
C PRO A 814 -27.63 20.74 -16.58
N GLU A 815 -26.65 19.85 -16.64
CA GLU A 815 -26.49 18.72 -15.73
C GLU A 815 -26.02 19.16 -14.33
N TRP A 816 -25.58 20.41 -14.16
CA TRP A 816 -25.05 20.90 -12.88
C TRP A 816 -25.97 20.64 -11.69
N LYS A 817 -27.27 20.83 -11.85
CA LYS A 817 -28.27 20.56 -10.80
C LYS A 817 -28.27 19.11 -10.26
N GLU A 818 -27.64 18.21 -10.98
CA GLU A 818 -27.59 16.77 -10.71
C GLU A 818 -26.12 16.27 -10.61
N THR A 819 -25.15 17.19 -10.50
CA THR A 819 -23.72 16.87 -10.51
C THR A 819 -23.07 17.18 -9.17
N ALA A 820 -22.14 16.32 -8.75
CA ALA A 820 -21.21 16.58 -7.68
C ALA A 820 -19.77 16.30 -8.17
N VAL A 821 -18.84 17.20 -7.81
CA VAL A 821 -17.42 17.08 -8.09
C VAL A 821 -16.72 16.75 -6.78
N PHE A 822 -15.91 15.70 -6.79
CA PHE A 822 -15.12 15.22 -5.68
C PHE A 822 -13.65 15.32 -6.07
N ILE A 823 -12.83 15.99 -5.26
CA ILE A 823 -11.41 16.20 -5.56
C ILE A 823 -10.61 15.88 -4.31
N ILE A 824 -9.63 14.98 -4.43
CA ILE A 824 -8.65 14.63 -3.37
C ILE A 824 -7.27 14.44 -3.99
N GLU A 825 -6.26 14.37 -3.13
CA GLU A 825 -4.98 13.76 -3.45
C GLU A 825 -5.09 12.22 -3.31
N ASP A 826 -4.24 11.47 -3.96
CA ASP A 826 -4.15 10.01 -3.74
C ASP A 826 -3.49 9.72 -2.39
N ASP A 827 -2.48 10.49 -2.04
CA ASP A 827 -1.79 10.52 -0.74
C ASP A 827 -1.12 11.89 -0.50
N CYS A 828 -0.59 12.11 0.70
CA CYS A 828 0.21 13.30 1.03
C CYS A 828 1.71 13.06 0.99
N GLN A 829 2.10 11.83 0.81
CA GLN A 829 3.45 11.28 0.75
C GLN A 829 4.47 11.92 1.69
N ASP A 830 5.04 13.07 1.35
CA ASP A 830 6.05 13.77 2.13
C ASP A 830 5.81 15.29 2.11
N GLY A 831 4.87 15.74 2.89
CA GLY A 831 4.63 17.17 3.03
C GLY A 831 4.59 17.61 4.49
N PRO A 832 5.17 18.78 4.84
CA PRO A 832 5.02 19.33 6.17
C PRO A 832 3.57 19.77 6.40
N ASP A 833 3.01 19.32 7.51
CA ASP A 833 1.71 19.74 8.02
C ASP A 833 1.77 19.86 9.53
N HIS A 834 1.16 20.93 10.12
CA HIS A 834 1.29 21.15 11.56
C HIS A 834 0.46 20.20 12.42
N VAL A 835 -0.49 19.50 11.82
CA VAL A 835 -1.33 18.51 12.51
C VAL A 835 -0.81 17.09 12.28
N ASP A 836 -0.79 16.65 11.04
CA ASP A 836 -0.36 15.30 10.65
C ASP A 836 0.02 15.30 9.18
N SER A 837 1.07 14.59 8.80
CA SER A 837 1.54 14.51 7.41
C SER A 837 0.56 13.78 6.48
N HIS A 838 -0.44 13.08 7.02
CA HIS A 838 -1.54 12.50 6.22
C HIS A 838 -2.69 13.51 6.01
N ARG A 839 -2.65 14.69 6.61
CA ARG A 839 -3.72 15.67 6.44
C ARG A 839 -3.60 16.35 5.08
N SER A 840 -4.65 16.20 4.27
CA SER A 840 -4.67 16.58 2.87
C SER A 840 -5.75 17.59 2.53
N ILE A 841 -5.71 18.06 1.29
CA ILE A 841 -6.76 18.88 0.72
C ILE A 841 -7.86 17.98 0.14
N ALA A 842 -9.11 18.35 0.37
CA ALA A 842 -10.26 17.70 -0.22
C ALA A 842 -11.36 18.69 -0.55
N TYR A 843 -12.08 18.46 -1.64
CA TYR A 843 -13.17 19.33 -2.06
C TYR A 843 -14.39 18.52 -2.48
N ILE A 844 -15.55 18.95 -2.03
CA ILE A 844 -16.83 18.45 -2.50
C ILE A 844 -17.64 19.64 -3.00
N ILE A 845 -17.92 19.65 -4.30
CA ILE A 845 -18.46 20.80 -4.99
C ILE A 845 -19.72 20.38 -5.73
N SER A 846 -20.86 20.95 -5.31
CA SER A 846 -22.15 20.70 -5.95
C SER A 846 -23.12 21.84 -5.64
N PRO A 847 -24.28 21.91 -6.29
CA PRO A 847 -25.35 22.82 -5.86
C PRO A 847 -25.79 22.60 -4.42
N TYR A 848 -25.61 21.39 -3.88
CA TYR A 848 -26.05 21.01 -2.55
C TYR A 848 -24.94 21.08 -1.49
N THR A 849 -23.73 21.46 -1.86
CA THR A 849 -22.65 21.72 -0.90
C THR A 849 -22.93 23.02 -0.16
N LYS A 850 -22.74 23.07 1.15
CA LYS A 850 -22.79 24.29 1.96
C LYS A 850 -21.89 25.36 1.35
N ARG A 851 -22.18 26.60 1.64
CA ARG A 851 -21.39 27.72 1.15
C ARG A 851 -20.73 28.46 2.30
N LYS A 852 -19.45 28.84 2.10
CA LYS A 852 -18.65 29.61 3.05
C LYS A 852 -18.66 28.96 4.45
N ALA A 853 -18.55 27.65 4.50
CA ALA A 853 -18.57 26.89 5.74
C ALA A 853 -17.21 26.25 5.99
N VAL A 854 -16.87 26.06 7.26
CA VAL A 854 -15.76 25.22 7.70
C VAL A 854 -16.36 23.97 8.32
N VAL A 855 -15.88 22.82 7.92
CA VAL A 855 -16.25 21.52 8.48
C VAL A 855 -14.97 20.86 8.99
N SER A 856 -14.85 20.83 10.31
CA SER A 856 -13.71 20.27 11.05
C SER A 856 -13.99 18.86 11.56
N THR A 857 -15.04 18.22 11.08
CA THR A 857 -15.27 16.80 11.32
C THR A 857 -14.10 16.03 10.68
N ARG A 858 -13.53 15.10 11.47
CA ARG A 858 -12.46 14.26 10.91
C ARG A 858 -13.05 13.34 9.85
N TYR A 859 -12.54 13.44 8.65
CA TYR A 859 -12.87 12.58 7.52
C TYR A 859 -11.60 12.01 6.89
N THR A 860 -11.76 10.90 6.19
CA THR A 860 -10.68 10.20 5.53
C THR A 860 -11.06 9.88 4.08
N THR A 861 -10.10 9.41 3.29
CA THR A 861 -10.37 8.89 1.94
C THR A 861 -11.49 7.85 1.94
N VAL A 862 -11.60 7.03 3.00
CA VAL A 862 -12.65 6.01 3.12
C VAL A 862 -14.05 6.63 3.22
N ASP A 863 -14.20 7.69 4.03
CA ASP A 863 -15.45 8.43 4.17
C ASP A 863 -15.84 9.14 2.87
N PHE A 864 -14.83 9.58 2.12
CA PHE A 864 -14.99 10.24 0.83
C PHE A 864 -15.53 9.27 -0.23
N VAL A 865 -14.91 8.10 -0.37
CA VAL A 865 -15.39 7.02 -1.25
C VAL A 865 -16.79 6.58 -0.84
N ARG A 866 -17.04 6.38 0.46
CA ARG A 866 -18.36 6.07 1.00
C ARG A 866 -19.43 7.10 0.57
N THR A 867 -19.07 8.37 0.59
CA THR A 867 -20.00 9.44 0.18
C THR A 867 -20.34 9.35 -1.31
N ILE A 868 -19.36 9.04 -2.16
CA ILE A 868 -19.59 8.81 -3.61
C ILE A 868 -20.54 7.63 -3.82
N GLU A 869 -20.34 6.53 -3.11
CA GLU A 869 -21.16 5.33 -3.19
C GLU A 869 -22.62 5.61 -2.83
N ASP A 870 -22.85 6.33 -1.73
CA ASP A 870 -24.19 6.72 -1.28
C ASP A 870 -24.88 7.65 -2.29
N LEU A 871 -24.16 8.62 -2.88
CA LEU A 871 -24.70 9.52 -3.89
C LEU A 871 -25.10 8.78 -5.17
N LEU A 872 -24.29 7.85 -5.62
CA LEU A 872 -24.56 7.08 -6.84
C LEU A 872 -25.50 5.88 -6.60
N GLY A 873 -25.69 5.46 -5.34
CA GLY A 873 -26.49 4.30 -4.96
C GLY A 873 -25.91 2.99 -5.50
N ILE A 874 -24.60 2.85 -5.47
CA ILE A 874 -23.89 1.70 -6.08
C ILE A 874 -23.57 0.57 -5.09
N GLY A 875 -23.86 0.78 -3.79
CA GLY A 875 -23.51 -0.14 -2.71
C GLY A 875 -22.05 -0.01 -2.31
N TYR A 876 -21.61 -0.77 -1.33
CA TYR A 876 -20.31 -0.65 -0.71
C TYR A 876 -19.35 -1.73 -1.21
N LEU A 877 -18.05 -1.41 -1.24
CA LEU A 877 -16.99 -2.25 -1.79
C LEU A 877 -16.48 -3.26 -0.76
N GLY A 878 -16.27 -2.82 0.49
CA GLY A 878 -15.64 -3.64 1.50
C GLY A 878 -16.08 -3.35 2.93
N LEU A 879 -15.28 -3.84 3.87
CA LEU A 879 -15.54 -3.62 5.30
C LEU A 879 -15.34 -2.17 5.71
N ASN A 880 -14.41 -1.46 5.10
CA ASN A 880 -14.04 -0.11 5.53
C ASN A 880 -15.15 0.89 5.19
N ASP A 881 -15.47 1.01 3.92
CA ASP A 881 -16.49 1.93 3.40
C ASP A 881 -17.90 1.59 3.90
N ALA A 882 -18.24 0.29 4.02
CA ALA A 882 -19.51 -0.13 4.60
C ALA A 882 -19.73 0.30 6.06
N ASN A 883 -18.64 0.60 6.78
CA ASN A 883 -18.68 1.04 8.19
C ASN A 883 -18.24 2.51 8.36
N ALA A 884 -17.85 3.18 7.28
CA ALA A 884 -17.45 4.58 7.31
C ALA A 884 -18.65 5.52 7.48
N ASN A 885 -18.38 6.76 7.84
CA ASN A 885 -19.37 7.80 7.99
C ASN A 885 -19.43 8.64 6.71
N PRO A 886 -20.59 8.73 6.03
CA PRO A 886 -20.70 9.63 4.88
C PRO A 886 -20.56 11.08 5.34
N MET A 887 -20.02 11.92 4.49
CA MET A 887 -19.71 13.32 4.77
C MET A 887 -20.96 14.21 4.70
N SER A 888 -22.02 13.83 5.40
CA SER A 888 -23.35 14.42 5.30
C SER A 888 -23.41 15.86 5.82
N ASP A 889 -22.56 16.24 6.76
CA ASP A 889 -22.50 17.61 7.31
C ASP A 889 -21.88 18.65 6.34
N VAL A 890 -21.30 18.19 5.23
CA VAL A 890 -20.83 19.05 4.13
C VAL A 890 -21.99 19.62 3.30
N PHE A 891 -23.16 18.96 3.33
CA PHE A 891 -24.25 19.21 2.41
C PHE A 891 -25.42 19.99 3.05
N THR A 892 -26.28 20.51 2.17
CA THR A 892 -27.56 21.14 2.49
C THR A 892 -28.62 20.69 1.49
N LYS A 893 -29.90 20.73 1.92
CA LYS A 893 -31.03 20.41 1.04
C LYS A 893 -31.38 21.54 0.07
N ASN A 894 -30.86 22.72 0.31
CA ASN A 894 -31.13 23.93 -0.49
C ASN A 894 -30.08 24.07 -1.57
N ALA A 895 -30.46 23.77 -2.81
CA ALA A 895 -29.53 23.92 -3.95
C ALA A 895 -29.17 25.37 -4.23
N ASN A 896 -27.90 25.62 -4.46
CA ASN A 896 -27.39 26.90 -4.99
C ASN A 896 -26.77 26.66 -6.37
N LEU A 897 -27.44 27.13 -7.42
CA LEU A 897 -27.05 26.93 -8.81
C LEU A 897 -26.15 28.05 -9.35
N THR A 898 -25.67 28.95 -8.52
CA THR A 898 -24.76 30.03 -8.95
C THR A 898 -23.52 29.39 -9.58
N PRO A 899 -23.21 29.73 -10.86
CA PRO A 899 -22.04 29.22 -11.52
C PRO A 899 -20.76 29.64 -10.81
N TYR A 900 -19.79 28.80 -10.82
CA TYR A 900 -18.43 29.11 -10.42
C TYR A 900 -17.74 29.89 -11.54
N GLN A 901 -16.85 30.80 -11.19
CA GLN A 901 -15.97 31.49 -12.11
C GLN A 901 -14.52 31.22 -11.69
N SER A 902 -13.77 30.62 -12.58
CA SER A 902 -12.35 30.36 -12.37
C SER A 902 -11.53 31.64 -12.35
N VAL A 903 -10.40 31.59 -11.67
CA VAL A 903 -9.45 32.70 -11.59
C VAL A 903 -8.16 32.23 -12.26
N VAL A 904 -7.67 33.01 -13.24
CA VAL A 904 -6.41 32.74 -13.93
C VAL A 904 -5.25 33.03 -12.98
N PRO A 905 -4.40 32.05 -12.64
CA PRO A 905 -3.16 32.35 -11.94
C PRO A 905 -2.28 33.26 -12.78
N GLY A 906 -1.96 34.45 -12.26
CA GLY A 906 -1.27 35.48 -13.03
C GLY A 906 0.13 35.04 -13.54
N ILE A 907 0.75 34.10 -12.89
CA ILE A 907 2.04 33.55 -13.31
C ILE A 907 1.94 32.87 -14.68
N LEU A 908 0.81 32.21 -15.02
CA LEU A 908 0.58 31.57 -16.32
C LEU A 908 0.49 32.57 -17.48
N CYS A 909 0.29 33.86 -17.17
CA CYS A 909 0.20 34.93 -18.19
C CYS A 909 1.55 35.58 -18.52
N LYS A 910 2.64 35.00 -18.02
CA LYS A 910 4.00 35.52 -18.20
C LYS A 910 4.90 34.56 -18.93
N ALA A 911 5.82 35.09 -19.71
CA ALA A 911 6.89 34.26 -20.26
C ALA A 911 7.66 33.55 -19.11
N PRO A 912 8.09 32.30 -19.29
CA PRO A 912 8.13 31.55 -20.55
C PRO A 912 6.87 30.74 -20.90
N VAL A 913 5.76 30.88 -20.16
CA VAL A 913 4.53 30.11 -20.44
C VAL A 913 3.98 30.49 -21.82
N ASP A 914 3.59 29.48 -22.59
CA ASP A 914 3.02 29.65 -23.92
C ASP A 914 1.65 30.37 -23.81
N PRO A 915 1.46 31.55 -24.45
CA PRO A 915 0.18 32.24 -24.42
C PRO A 915 -1.00 31.42 -24.99
N ALA A 916 -0.73 30.42 -25.80
CA ALA A 916 -1.77 29.55 -26.35
C ALA A 916 -2.33 28.56 -25.31
N LEU A 917 -1.59 28.28 -24.25
CA LEU A 917 -2.04 27.40 -23.15
C LEU A 917 -3.23 28.03 -22.39
N VAL A 918 -3.16 29.34 -22.14
CA VAL A 918 -4.19 30.05 -21.35
C VAL A 918 -4.69 31.26 -22.14
N PRO A 919 -5.59 31.09 -23.12
CA PRO A 919 -6.16 32.18 -23.89
C PRO A 919 -6.82 33.28 -23.03
N ALA A 920 -7.35 32.90 -21.87
CA ALA A 920 -7.94 33.86 -20.92
C ALA A 920 -6.94 34.91 -20.39
N CYS A 921 -5.65 34.71 -20.52
CA CYS A 921 -4.63 35.71 -20.24
C CYS A 921 -4.78 36.96 -21.10
N GLN A 922 -5.31 36.84 -22.32
CA GLN A 922 -5.53 37.90 -23.26
C GLN A 922 -6.89 38.62 -23.04
N ASP A 923 -7.82 38.00 -22.30
CA ASP A 923 -9.10 38.63 -21.98
C ASP A 923 -8.92 39.63 -20.83
N PRO A 924 -9.19 40.95 -21.04
CA PRO A 924 -9.08 41.97 -20.00
C PRO A 924 -10.11 41.77 -18.88
N ASN A 925 -11.19 41.05 -19.13
CA ASN A 925 -12.29 40.83 -18.18
C ASN A 925 -12.13 39.53 -17.40
N ALA A 926 -11.20 38.64 -17.76
CA ALA A 926 -10.97 37.43 -17.03
C ALA A 926 -10.43 37.73 -15.63
N PRO A 927 -10.99 37.16 -14.56
CA PRO A 927 -10.41 37.28 -13.21
C PRO A 927 -9.00 36.71 -13.20
N LYS A 928 -8.05 37.46 -12.66
CA LYS A 928 -6.63 37.02 -12.60
C LYS A 928 -6.03 37.44 -11.27
N THR A 929 -5.11 36.59 -10.77
CA THR A 929 -4.27 37.03 -9.65
C THR A 929 -3.15 37.95 -10.13
N ALA A 930 -2.51 38.63 -9.18
CA ALA A 930 -1.24 39.30 -9.46
C ALA A 930 -0.22 38.27 -9.94
N ALA A 931 0.54 38.62 -10.96
CA ALA A 931 1.60 37.75 -11.43
C ALA A 931 2.75 37.74 -10.41
N VAL A 932 2.96 36.60 -9.75
CA VAL A 932 4.15 36.33 -8.97
C VAL A 932 5.24 35.84 -9.91
N GLN A 933 6.49 36.00 -9.50
CA GLN A 933 7.64 35.38 -10.20
C GLN A 933 8.11 34.18 -9.44
N SER A 934 8.39 33.10 -10.16
CA SER A 934 9.14 31.99 -9.58
C SER A 934 10.51 32.49 -9.10
N ARG A 935 10.93 32.00 -7.94
CA ARG A 935 12.26 32.36 -7.39
C ARG A 935 13.37 31.92 -8.31
N HIS A 936 13.23 30.77 -8.92
CA HIS A 936 14.14 30.14 -9.85
C HIS A 936 13.49 29.88 -11.19
N ASP A 937 14.30 29.87 -12.24
CA ASP A 937 13.81 29.53 -13.59
C ASP A 937 13.81 28.02 -13.83
N GLY A 938 13.30 27.61 -14.99
CA GLY A 938 13.20 26.20 -15.34
C GLY A 938 14.54 25.48 -15.47
N ASP A 939 15.59 26.20 -15.81
CA ASP A 939 16.95 25.61 -15.94
C ASP A 939 17.53 25.31 -14.56
N TRP A 940 17.30 26.20 -13.57
CA TRP A 940 17.66 25.91 -12.19
C TRP A 940 16.92 24.68 -11.67
N TRP A 941 15.59 24.60 -11.87
CA TRP A 941 14.80 23.45 -11.45
C TRP A 941 15.27 22.17 -12.12
N ALA A 942 15.52 22.20 -13.44
CA ALA A 942 16.04 21.04 -14.16
C ALA A 942 17.40 20.56 -13.61
N ASN A 943 18.27 21.49 -13.24
CA ASN A 943 19.55 21.17 -12.65
C ASN A 943 19.44 20.64 -11.21
N ALA A 944 18.59 21.29 -10.38
CA ALA A 944 18.39 20.90 -8.99
C ALA A 944 17.71 19.52 -8.85
N THR A 945 17.03 19.09 -9.89
CA THR A 945 16.28 17.83 -9.89
C THR A 945 16.85 16.78 -10.86
N GLN A 946 18.03 17.00 -11.43
CA GLN A 946 18.63 16.15 -12.47
C GLN A 946 18.87 14.69 -12.04
N GLU A 947 18.96 14.46 -10.73
CA GLU A 947 19.17 13.11 -10.18
C GLU A 947 17.87 12.33 -9.98
N PHE A 948 16.71 12.99 -10.05
CA PHE A 948 15.41 12.37 -9.86
C PHE A 948 14.85 11.86 -11.19
N TYR A 949 14.15 10.74 -11.09
CA TYR A 949 13.50 10.14 -12.25
C TYR A 949 11.99 10.35 -12.18
N PHE A 950 11.49 11.22 -13.03
CA PHE A 950 10.06 11.56 -13.09
C PHE A 950 9.30 10.80 -14.18
N GLY A 951 9.86 9.73 -14.70
CA GLY A 951 9.21 8.92 -15.72
C GLY A 951 8.30 7.83 -15.14
N VAL A 952 8.37 7.62 -13.84
CA VAL A 952 7.53 6.69 -13.07
C VAL A 952 7.16 7.41 -11.80
N GLU A 953 5.88 7.33 -11.44
CA GLU A 953 5.36 7.89 -10.21
C GLU A 953 6.14 7.38 -9.00
N ASP A 954 6.46 8.25 -8.07
CA ASP A 954 7.20 7.99 -6.83
C ASP A 954 8.58 7.32 -6.97
N ARG A 955 9.07 7.10 -8.18
CA ARG A 955 10.39 6.49 -8.37
C ARG A 955 11.54 7.48 -8.12
N LEU A 956 11.50 8.11 -6.98
CA LEU A 956 12.51 9.08 -6.55
C LEU A 956 12.70 9.05 -5.02
N ASP A 957 13.68 9.77 -4.49
CA ASP A 957 13.87 9.98 -3.05
C ASP A 957 12.99 11.17 -2.63
N GLU A 958 11.76 10.90 -2.19
CA GLU A 958 10.76 11.91 -1.86
C GLU A 958 11.22 12.87 -0.76
N GLU A 959 11.86 12.37 0.29
CA GLU A 959 12.42 13.23 1.34
C GLU A 959 13.36 14.28 0.75
N LYS A 960 14.22 13.83 -0.15
CA LYS A 960 15.19 14.71 -0.79
C LYS A 960 14.51 15.67 -1.77
N PHE A 961 13.55 15.19 -2.52
CA PHE A 961 12.78 15.99 -3.45
C PHE A 961 12.01 17.11 -2.73
N ASN A 962 11.30 16.80 -1.66
CA ASN A 962 10.58 17.82 -0.89
C ASN A 962 11.49 18.87 -0.24
N ARG A 963 12.70 18.50 0.15
CA ARG A 963 13.71 19.48 0.61
C ARG A 963 14.18 20.39 -0.53
N VAL A 964 14.30 19.85 -1.74
CA VAL A 964 14.61 20.65 -2.95
C VAL A 964 13.44 21.59 -3.26
N LEU A 965 12.19 21.10 -3.22
CA LEU A 965 10.99 21.93 -3.39
C LEU A 965 10.95 23.08 -2.37
N TRP A 966 11.14 22.75 -1.09
CA TRP A 966 11.12 23.75 -0.03
C TRP A 966 12.21 24.82 -0.23
N SER A 967 13.43 24.40 -0.47
CA SER A 967 14.58 25.28 -0.70
C SER A 967 14.35 26.15 -1.95
N GLY A 968 13.88 25.55 -3.04
CA GLY A 968 13.63 26.25 -4.29
C GLY A 968 12.52 27.31 -4.19
N VAL A 969 11.47 27.05 -3.44
CA VAL A 969 10.34 27.98 -3.29
C VAL A 969 10.57 28.97 -2.15
N LYS A 970 11.00 28.51 -0.97
CA LYS A 970 11.18 29.36 0.23
C LYS A 970 12.52 30.06 0.25
N GLY A 971 13.53 29.57 -0.44
CA GLY A 971 14.87 30.08 -0.59
C GLY A 971 15.95 29.22 0.01
N ASP A 972 17.14 29.33 -0.57
CA ASP A 972 18.32 28.61 -0.08
C ASP A 972 18.61 28.95 1.38
N GLY A 973 18.72 27.93 2.21
CA GLY A 973 18.92 28.09 3.64
C GLY A 973 17.66 28.32 4.48
N ALA A 974 16.48 28.34 3.88
CA ALA A 974 15.23 28.29 4.63
C ALA A 974 15.15 26.92 5.35
N PRO A 975 15.02 26.90 6.69
CA PRO A 975 15.00 25.64 7.43
C PRO A 975 13.77 24.83 7.03
N TYR A 976 13.97 23.55 6.77
CA TYR A 976 12.84 22.66 6.49
C TYR A 976 12.00 22.48 7.77
N PRO A 977 10.67 22.60 7.71
CA PRO A 977 9.82 22.79 8.89
C PRO A 977 9.44 21.48 9.62
N THR A 978 10.38 20.59 9.86
CA THR A 978 10.16 19.28 10.49
C THR A 978 9.57 19.32 11.90
N GLU A 979 9.42 20.50 12.50
CA GLU A 979 8.97 20.66 13.89
C GLU A 979 7.46 20.74 14.04
N ARG A 980 6.71 20.94 12.98
CA ARG A 980 5.31 21.36 13.06
C ARG A 980 4.30 20.26 12.81
N SER A 981 4.72 19.08 12.40
CA SER A 981 3.79 18.00 12.18
C SER A 981 3.48 17.21 13.46
N GLY A 982 2.25 16.75 13.60
CA GLY A 982 1.80 15.90 14.71
C GLY A 982 1.50 16.61 16.02
N GLN A 983 1.21 17.89 16.03
CA GLN A 983 0.99 18.63 17.28
C GLN A 983 -0.37 18.40 17.96
N ASP A 984 -1.43 18.04 17.24
CA ASP A 984 -2.81 18.10 17.75
C ASP A 984 -3.53 16.76 18.02
N LEU A 985 -2.85 15.63 17.86
CA LEU A 985 -3.42 14.32 18.18
C LEU A 985 -3.86 14.16 19.65
N SER A 986 -3.39 15.02 20.56
CA SER A 986 -3.77 14.99 21.96
C SER A 986 -5.25 15.32 22.20
N GLN A 987 -5.83 16.26 21.46
CA GLN A 987 -7.23 16.65 21.60
C GLN A 987 -8.19 15.59 21.04
N GLU A 988 -7.82 14.91 19.95
CA GLU A 988 -8.63 13.83 19.42
C GLU A 988 -8.58 12.58 20.31
N ARG A 989 -7.43 12.29 20.90
CA ARG A 989 -7.33 11.25 21.93
C ARG A 989 -8.22 11.53 23.13
N GLU A 990 -8.27 12.77 23.60
CA GLU A 990 -9.16 13.17 24.69
C GLU A 990 -10.64 13.06 24.32
N LYS A 991 -11.03 13.44 23.09
CA LYS A 991 -12.40 13.27 22.59
C LYS A 991 -12.80 11.81 22.48
N LEU A 992 -11.91 10.95 21.98
CA LEU A 992 -12.14 9.52 21.94
C LEU A 992 -12.31 8.91 23.33
N LEU A 993 -11.46 9.29 24.28
CA LEU A 993 -11.55 8.83 25.66
C LEU A 993 -12.84 9.30 26.33
N ALA A 994 -13.26 10.54 26.06
CA ALA A 994 -14.53 11.07 26.57
C ALA A 994 -15.75 10.32 26.02
N ASN A 995 -15.74 9.96 24.75
CA ASN A 995 -16.80 9.15 24.13
C ASN A 995 -16.85 7.73 24.68
N TRP A 996 -15.70 7.15 25.02
CA TRP A 996 -15.61 5.83 25.64
C TRP A 996 -16.16 5.78 27.07
N HIS A 997 -16.01 6.87 27.81
CA HIS A 997 -16.57 6.97 29.16
C HIS A 997 -18.11 7.05 29.18
N ASN A 998 -18.71 7.46 28.05
CA ASN A 998 -20.16 7.66 27.93
C ASN A 998 -20.87 6.49 27.22
N SER A 999 -20.16 5.51 26.69
CA SER A 999 -20.67 4.27 26.09
C SER A 999 -20.48 3.06 27.02
#